data_93ad10334bce5651fe12d6185f12ea77
#
_entry.id   93ad10334bce5651fe12d6185f12ea77
#
_cell.length_a   1.000
_cell.length_b   1.000
_cell.length_c   1.000
_cell.angle_alpha   90.00
_cell.angle_beta   90.00
_cell.angle_gamma   90.00
#
_symmetry.space_group_name_H-M   'P 1'
#
loop_
_entity.id
_entity.type
_entity.pdbx_description
1 polymer ?
#
loop_
_entity_poly.entity_id
_entity_poly.type
_entity_poly.pdbx_seq_one_letter_code
_entity_poly.pdbx_strand_id
1 'polypeptide(L)'
;MSAQLYALGRWCFQHAKLVLAVWLLVILAMGGAALAFRGSFADVFKIPGSSSQVALDKLRMTFPQGAMTQAAAIFVAPEGGRVDDFRDVIEDTVTELESIDFVNSAASPWNERITGMVSDDGRAAIVAILIDTKGAPTTEQLATLTAVAERMSQRLPQGATLDMGGQAFNIELPSLSVTEAAGLGVALVVLTLVLGSLVAAGLPLLTAVTGVGVTMAVMLLLTRLASINSTTPMLAVMLGLAVGIDYALFILSRHRNQLGEGMTAEESTARAVGTAGSAVVFAGLTVFIALLGLGVSGIPFLTVMGAFAALAIVLAVFIALTMLPALMGLLGERLRPRPRRPRRRRKPRRGGAFAWWGRVTTGHPVVVLLVVVVCLGALTIPGLGLRTALPNSGQHTAGAPDRVTYDLISQHFGVGRNGPLVLTADVISSRDPLKLVADLKEEVEAIDGVAAVPLATPNQNAEVAMLQVVPTTGPDDPATADLVQTLRDRHDQWLERYGVETAVTGMTAMQIDVNSRLMGALLPFGVLVVGLSLVLLAAVFRSVWVPVKATLGFLLSVGAAFGATTLVFNDGYLKEMVNLERGMPVISFLPILLMGILFGLAMDYEVFLISRVREEYVHGKKPVDAIRDGMVASGPVVVAAAVIMFAVFAFFVPEGISSIKQIAFALAVGVAIDAFCVRMTLVPAVMALLGERAWWLPRWLDKTLPTFDVEGEVLTEKLKLAQWPGGDHVLYADEVAVEDLLPPTSLALELGNVIGIAGPVSSRTGLALALSGRLGITSGRARVAGELLPGAAAAVHRRTRYTDLAREPEALVLLRPVPGSVVFVDSVESIDVGDERLTGLISRFRSDGTSALVLCASSESILDALPVDGVLVVGPSVRSMR
;
A
#
# COMPACT_ATOMS: atom_id res chain seq x y z
N MET A 1 -18.97 2.08 -9.66
CA MET A 1 -18.15 2.37 -8.48
C MET A 1 -18.18 3.87 -8.14
N SER A 2 -17.78 4.78 -9.04
CA SER A 2 -17.72 6.23 -8.81
C SER A 2 -19.02 6.85 -8.31
N ALA A 3 -20.19 6.44 -8.84
CA ALA A 3 -21.48 6.93 -8.39
C ALA A 3 -21.84 6.48 -6.96
N GLN A 4 -21.43 5.29 -6.54
CA GLN A 4 -21.63 4.80 -5.17
C GLN A 4 -20.74 5.57 -4.19
N LEU A 5 -19.48 5.81 -4.56
CA LEU A 5 -18.55 6.60 -3.76
C LEU A 5 -19.00 8.07 -3.66
N TYR A 6 -19.55 8.64 -4.73
CA TYR A 6 -20.15 9.96 -4.71
C TYR A 6 -21.29 10.03 -3.68
N ALA A 7 -22.22 9.05 -3.72
CA ALA A 7 -23.32 8.97 -2.75
C ALA A 7 -22.79 8.77 -1.31
N LEU A 8 -21.78 7.93 -1.10
CA LEU A 8 -21.13 7.72 0.19
C LEU A 8 -20.51 9.02 0.73
N GLY A 9 -19.73 9.73 -0.11
CA GLY A 9 -19.11 11.00 0.27
C GLY A 9 -20.14 12.06 0.65
N ARG A 10 -21.24 12.16 -0.09
CA ARG A 10 -22.34 13.05 0.21
C ARG A 10 -23.02 12.69 1.53
N TRP A 11 -23.31 11.41 1.75
CA TRP A 11 -23.91 10.91 2.98
C TRP A 11 -23.03 11.17 4.21
N CYS A 12 -21.72 10.86 4.12
CA CYS A 12 -20.76 11.13 5.19
C CYS A 12 -20.65 12.63 5.52
N PHE A 13 -20.71 13.50 4.51
CA PHE A 13 -20.73 14.95 4.70
C PHE A 13 -21.96 15.42 5.47
N GLN A 14 -23.14 14.95 5.05
CA GLN A 14 -24.43 15.33 5.68
C GLN A 14 -24.56 14.78 7.09
N HIS A 15 -24.03 13.57 7.37
CA HIS A 15 -24.11 12.91 8.67
C HIS A 15 -22.77 12.93 9.42
N ALA A 16 -21.97 13.99 9.26
CA ALA A 16 -20.60 14.12 9.78
C ALA A 16 -20.46 13.74 11.26
N LYS A 17 -21.36 14.23 12.12
CA LYS A 17 -21.34 13.98 13.56
C LYS A 17 -21.56 12.51 13.89
N LEU A 18 -22.48 11.83 13.18
CA LEU A 18 -22.76 10.41 13.36
C LEU A 18 -21.55 9.56 12.94
N VAL A 19 -20.96 9.84 11.77
CA VAL A 19 -19.79 9.09 11.27
C VAL A 19 -18.62 9.22 12.22
N LEU A 20 -18.34 10.44 12.72
CA LEU A 20 -17.26 10.66 13.68
C LEU A 20 -17.54 10.03 15.06
N ALA A 21 -18.80 10.01 15.51
CA ALA A 21 -19.20 9.32 16.73
C ALA A 21 -18.99 7.80 16.61
N VAL A 22 -19.32 7.21 15.45
CA VAL A 22 -19.07 5.79 15.16
C VAL A 22 -17.56 5.49 15.16
N TRP A 23 -16.74 6.33 14.52
CA TRP A 23 -15.29 6.14 14.54
C TRP A 23 -14.70 6.27 15.94
N LEU A 24 -15.18 7.24 16.74
CA LEU A 24 -14.76 7.38 18.13
C LEU A 24 -15.14 6.13 18.96
N LEU A 25 -16.34 5.60 18.76
CA LEU A 25 -16.77 4.38 19.42
C LEU A 25 -15.91 3.18 19.00
N VAL A 26 -15.57 3.05 17.70
CA VAL A 26 -14.67 1.99 17.22
C VAL A 26 -13.29 2.10 17.88
N ILE A 27 -12.70 3.31 17.95
CA ILE A 27 -11.40 3.54 18.60
C ILE A 27 -11.45 3.16 20.08
N LEU A 28 -12.49 3.59 20.80
CA LEU A 28 -12.64 3.31 22.23
C LEU A 28 -12.90 1.81 22.49
N ALA A 29 -13.75 1.18 21.68
CA ALA A 29 -14.06 -0.23 21.81
C ALA A 29 -12.84 -1.11 21.49
N MET A 30 -12.18 -0.86 20.36
CA MET A 30 -11.00 -1.62 19.95
C MET A 30 -9.81 -1.35 20.88
N GLY A 31 -9.57 -0.10 21.27
CA GLY A 31 -8.52 0.26 22.22
C GLY A 31 -8.74 -0.34 23.61
N GLY A 32 -9.96 -0.27 24.12
CA GLY A 32 -10.33 -0.89 25.40
C GLY A 32 -10.20 -2.40 25.38
N ALA A 33 -10.67 -3.05 24.31
CA ALA A 33 -10.51 -4.48 24.12
C ALA A 33 -9.03 -4.91 23.99
N ALA A 34 -8.22 -4.13 23.26
CA ALA A 34 -6.78 -4.37 23.12
C ALA A 34 -6.06 -4.30 24.48
N LEU A 35 -6.40 -3.33 25.32
CA LEU A 35 -5.82 -3.21 26.64
C LEU A 35 -6.22 -4.38 27.57
N ALA A 36 -7.48 -4.84 27.47
CA ALA A 36 -8.00 -5.92 28.31
C ALA A 36 -7.51 -7.32 27.88
N PHE A 37 -7.31 -7.53 26.57
CA PHE A 37 -7.06 -8.85 25.98
C PHE A 37 -5.71 -8.98 25.25
N ARG A 38 -4.76 -8.06 25.46
CA ARG A 38 -3.45 -8.12 24.83
C ARG A 38 -2.68 -9.40 25.15
N GLY A 39 -2.01 -9.95 24.15
CA GLY A 39 -0.94 -10.95 24.29
C GLY A 39 0.44 -10.31 24.14
N SER A 40 1.47 -11.12 23.91
CA SER A 40 2.85 -10.69 23.63
C SER A 40 3.20 -10.91 22.18
N PHE A 41 4.09 -10.06 21.64
CA PHE A 41 4.76 -10.30 20.36
C PHE A 41 5.83 -11.39 20.55
N ALA A 42 6.13 -12.14 19.50
CA ALA A 42 7.10 -13.23 19.58
C ALA A 42 7.90 -13.32 18.26
N ASP A 43 9.23 -13.21 18.36
CA ASP A 43 10.12 -13.30 17.19
C ASP A 43 10.41 -14.77 16.87
N VAL A 44 9.40 -15.42 16.30
CA VAL A 44 9.47 -16.82 15.93
C VAL A 44 9.58 -16.94 14.41
N PHE A 45 10.78 -17.28 13.94
CA PHE A 45 11.06 -17.54 12.52
C PHE A 45 10.99 -19.04 12.22
N LYS A 46 9.80 -19.63 12.23
CA LYS A 46 9.60 -21.08 11.96
C LYS A 46 9.28 -21.29 10.48
N ILE A 47 9.90 -22.31 9.89
CA ILE A 47 9.50 -22.87 8.60
C ILE A 47 9.06 -24.32 8.82
N PRO A 48 7.77 -24.61 8.83
CA PRO A 48 7.28 -25.96 8.93
C PRO A 48 7.87 -26.86 7.83
N GLY A 49 8.45 -27.99 8.22
CA GLY A 49 9.00 -28.98 7.29
C GLY A 49 10.42 -28.72 6.82
N SER A 50 11.14 -27.70 7.27
CA SER A 50 12.59 -27.60 7.05
C SER A 50 13.35 -28.66 7.88
N SER A 51 14.50 -29.11 7.38
CA SER A 51 15.30 -30.15 8.05
C SER A 51 15.71 -29.75 9.46
N SER A 52 16.15 -28.51 9.65
CA SER A 52 16.52 -27.99 10.98
C SER A 52 15.31 -27.84 11.93
N GLN A 53 14.12 -27.49 11.41
CA GLN A 53 12.92 -27.39 12.25
C GLN A 53 12.42 -28.75 12.69
N VAL A 54 12.39 -29.74 11.81
CA VAL A 54 12.02 -31.12 12.15
C VAL A 54 12.96 -31.69 13.21
N ALA A 55 14.28 -31.47 13.04
CA ALA A 55 15.27 -31.88 14.02
C ALA A 55 15.13 -31.15 15.37
N LEU A 56 14.80 -29.84 15.34
CA LEU A 56 14.53 -29.08 16.55
C LEU A 56 13.27 -29.59 17.29
N ASP A 57 12.22 -29.89 16.55
CA ASP A 57 10.97 -30.40 17.15
C ASP A 57 11.22 -31.79 17.78
N LYS A 58 12.04 -32.66 17.16
CA LYS A 58 12.50 -33.92 17.75
C LYS A 58 13.35 -33.69 19.00
N LEU A 59 14.28 -32.72 18.92
CA LEU A 59 15.15 -32.35 20.05
C LEU A 59 14.34 -31.86 21.25
N ARG A 60 13.28 -31.06 21.00
CA ARG A 60 12.38 -30.55 22.05
C ARG A 60 11.64 -31.66 22.82
N MET A 61 11.31 -32.73 22.11
CA MET A 61 10.64 -33.88 22.75
C MET A 61 11.60 -34.73 23.58
N THR A 62 12.86 -34.80 23.16
CA THR A 62 13.89 -35.67 23.80
C THR A 62 14.81 -34.94 24.80
N PHE A 63 14.98 -33.64 24.61
CA PHE A 63 15.72 -32.72 25.48
C PHE A 63 14.87 -31.49 25.81
N PRO A 64 13.93 -31.54 26.73
CA PRO A 64 13.03 -30.41 27.03
C PRO A 64 13.78 -29.13 27.42
N GLN A 65 14.94 -29.27 28.08
CA GLN A 65 15.82 -28.15 28.47
C GLN A 65 16.44 -27.43 27.27
N GLY A 66 16.72 -28.12 26.17
CA GLY A 66 17.26 -27.54 24.95
C GLY A 66 16.28 -26.66 24.17
N ALA A 67 15.01 -26.62 24.61
CA ALA A 67 13.95 -25.83 24.02
C ALA A 67 13.61 -24.54 24.78
N MET A 68 14.21 -24.36 25.97
CA MET A 68 13.98 -23.20 26.84
C MET A 68 14.64 -21.95 26.26
N THR A 69 14.12 -20.79 26.64
CA THR A 69 14.73 -19.51 26.27
C THR A 69 16.06 -19.34 26.99
N GLN A 70 17.09 -19.00 26.25
CA GLN A 70 18.46 -18.87 26.81
C GLN A 70 18.79 -17.42 27.12
N ALA A 71 19.36 -17.16 28.29
CA ALA A 71 20.06 -15.94 28.62
C ALA A 71 21.51 -16.29 29.00
N ALA A 72 22.38 -15.31 28.97
CA ALA A 72 23.78 -15.45 29.39
C ALA A 72 24.19 -14.28 30.27
N ALA A 73 24.91 -14.57 31.35
CA ALA A 73 25.65 -13.57 32.09
C ALA A 73 27.14 -13.73 31.77
N ILE A 74 27.79 -12.67 31.32
CA ILE A 74 29.20 -12.67 31.03
C ILE A 74 29.95 -11.85 32.05
N PHE A 75 30.95 -12.45 32.68
CA PHE A 75 31.88 -11.80 33.60
C PHE A 75 33.17 -11.55 32.87
N VAL A 76 33.74 -10.37 33.01
CA VAL A 76 35.04 -10.02 32.43
C VAL A 76 35.94 -9.47 33.56
N ALA A 77 37.11 -10.06 33.72
CA ALA A 77 38.10 -9.64 34.69
C ALA A 77 38.84 -8.35 34.24
N PRO A 78 39.33 -7.52 35.17
CA PRO A 78 40.12 -6.35 34.85
C PRO A 78 41.42 -6.73 34.11
N GLU A 79 42.09 -5.75 33.52
CA GLU A 79 43.34 -6.00 32.81
C GLU A 79 44.36 -6.63 33.75
N GLY A 80 44.87 -7.82 33.35
CA GLY A 80 45.81 -8.61 34.13
C GLY A 80 45.22 -9.47 35.23
N GLY A 81 43.90 -9.46 35.47
CA GLY A 81 43.16 -10.33 36.41
C GLY A 81 42.61 -11.56 35.72
N ARG A 82 42.11 -12.47 36.52
CA ARG A 82 41.44 -13.71 36.08
C ARG A 82 40.04 -13.81 36.73
N VAL A 83 39.11 -14.46 36.07
CA VAL A 83 37.76 -14.71 36.63
C VAL A 83 37.83 -15.66 37.85
N ASP A 84 38.87 -16.47 37.95
CA ASP A 84 39.11 -17.33 39.14
C ASP A 84 39.32 -16.50 40.42
N ASP A 85 39.80 -15.24 40.31
CA ASP A 85 40.08 -14.37 41.45
C ASP A 85 38.79 -13.95 42.20
N PHE A 86 37.64 -14.01 41.52
CA PHE A 86 36.30 -13.69 42.07
C PHE A 86 35.25 -14.77 41.76
N ARG A 87 35.72 -16.01 41.74
CA ARG A 87 34.91 -17.21 41.54
C ARG A 87 33.71 -17.25 42.48
N ASP A 88 33.91 -16.92 43.76
CA ASP A 88 32.85 -16.95 44.77
C ASP A 88 31.66 -16.03 44.36
N VAL A 89 31.92 -14.85 43.81
CA VAL A 89 30.88 -13.93 43.34
C VAL A 89 30.14 -14.52 42.15
N ILE A 90 30.84 -15.24 41.26
CA ILE A 90 30.21 -15.90 40.11
C ILE A 90 29.28 -17.04 40.55
N GLU A 91 29.75 -17.88 41.50
CA GLU A 91 28.95 -18.98 42.06
C GLU A 91 27.78 -18.48 42.90
N ASP A 92 27.95 -17.39 43.65
CA ASP A 92 26.84 -16.72 44.35
C ASP A 92 25.80 -16.21 43.34
N THR A 93 26.24 -15.69 42.18
CA THR A 93 25.33 -15.25 41.10
C THR A 93 24.56 -16.42 40.51
N VAL A 94 25.20 -17.57 40.30
CA VAL A 94 24.52 -18.79 39.83
C VAL A 94 23.44 -19.21 40.85
N THR A 95 23.80 -19.23 42.15
CA THR A 95 22.86 -19.59 43.21
C THR A 95 21.68 -18.63 43.31
N GLU A 96 21.92 -17.33 43.21
CA GLU A 96 20.86 -16.32 43.23
C GLU A 96 19.94 -16.46 42.01
N LEU A 97 20.50 -16.69 40.82
CA LEU A 97 19.71 -16.91 39.59
C LEU A 97 18.83 -18.15 39.68
N GLU A 98 19.37 -19.26 40.22
CA GLU A 98 18.60 -20.50 40.43
C GLU A 98 17.46 -20.35 41.46
N SER A 99 17.54 -19.34 42.34
CA SER A 99 16.48 -19.06 43.32
C SER A 99 15.25 -18.37 42.69
N ILE A 100 15.32 -17.95 41.45
CA ILE A 100 14.24 -17.25 40.77
C ILE A 100 13.24 -18.24 40.13
N ASP A 101 11.96 -18.15 40.46
CA ASP A 101 10.91 -19.10 40.06
C ASP A 101 10.85 -19.44 38.55
N PHE A 102 11.17 -18.47 37.67
CA PHE A 102 11.12 -18.70 36.24
C PHE A 102 12.46 -19.11 35.61
N VAL A 103 13.53 -19.21 36.41
CA VAL A 103 14.84 -19.74 35.99
C VAL A 103 14.85 -21.23 36.26
N ASN A 104 14.98 -22.03 35.19
CA ASN A 104 15.03 -23.49 35.33
C ASN A 104 16.39 -23.98 35.83
N SER A 105 17.46 -23.37 35.29
CA SER A 105 18.84 -23.67 35.72
C SER A 105 19.80 -22.55 35.30
N ALA A 106 20.86 -22.36 36.08
CA ALA A 106 21.99 -21.53 35.76
C ALA A 106 23.26 -22.41 35.84
N ALA A 107 23.98 -22.53 34.71
CA ALA A 107 25.17 -23.36 34.62
C ALA A 107 26.42 -22.59 35.04
N SER A 108 27.10 -23.08 36.08
CA SER A 108 28.41 -22.55 36.50
C SER A 108 29.47 -22.70 35.38
N PRO A 109 30.35 -21.72 35.17
CA PRO A 109 31.45 -21.81 34.21
C PRO A 109 32.42 -22.95 34.46
N TRP A 110 32.49 -23.45 35.66
CA TRP A 110 33.38 -24.58 36.07
C TRP A 110 32.67 -25.94 36.11
N ASN A 111 31.50 -26.03 35.41
CA ASN A 111 30.80 -27.31 35.32
C ASN A 111 31.58 -28.29 34.44
N GLU A 112 31.92 -29.48 34.99
CA GLU A 112 32.69 -30.50 34.31
C GLU A 112 32.08 -31.05 33.01
N ARG A 113 30.74 -30.90 32.86
CA ARG A 113 30.01 -31.44 31.70
C ARG A 113 29.97 -30.49 30.48
N ILE A 114 30.24 -29.19 30.71
CA ILE A 114 30.19 -28.17 29.67
C ILE A 114 31.59 -27.48 29.61
N THR A 115 32.29 -27.74 28.55
CA THR A 115 33.64 -27.15 28.39
C THR A 115 33.58 -25.78 27.69
N GLY A 116 34.62 -24.96 27.89
CA GLY A 116 34.74 -23.66 27.19
C GLY A 116 33.77 -22.58 27.67
N MET A 117 33.32 -22.62 28.93
CA MET A 117 32.55 -21.56 29.60
C MET A 117 33.48 -20.51 30.28
N VAL A 118 34.76 -20.82 30.43
CA VAL A 118 35.83 -19.86 30.76
C VAL A 118 36.68 -19.67 29.51
N SER A 119 37.06 -18.45 29.20
CA SER A 119 37.88 -18.11 28.03
C SER A 119 39.31 -18.69 28.17
N ASP A 120 39.98 -18.94 27.03
CA ASP A 120 41.30 -19.55 27.02
C ASP A 120 42.36 -18.71 27.78
N ASP A 121 42.22 -17.40 27.79
CA ASP A 121 43.03 -16.46 28.55
C ASP A 121 42.64 -16.36 30.04
N GLY A 122 41.54 -17.00 30.45
CA GLY A 122 40.99 -16.97 31.82
C GLY A 122 40.41 -15.62 32.23
N ARG A 123 40.19 -14.69 31.28
CA ARG A 123 39.71 -13.33 31.56
C ARG A 123 38.18 -13.19 31.53
N ALA A 124 37.49 -14.11 30.90
CA ALA A 124 36.04 -14.05 30.83
C ALA A 124 35.40 -15.39 31.20
N ALA A 125 34.23 -15.34 31.80
CA ALA A 125 33.42 -16.51 32.13
C ALA A 125 31.93 -16.28 31.75
N ILE A 126 31.26 -17.30 31.22
CA ILE A 126 29.87 -17.28 30.84
C ILE A 126 29.06 -18.15 31.82
N VAL A 127 28.01 -17.60 32.41
CA VAL A 127 26.97 -18.35 33.09
C VAL A 127 25.80 -18.49 32.11
N ALA A 128 25.48 -19.71 31.71
CA ALA A 128 24.33 -19.99 30.83
C ALA A 128 23.07 -20.16 31.69
N ILE A 129 22.03 -19.42 31.33
CA ILE A 129 20.76 -19.36 32.07
C ILE A 129 19.65 -19.90 31.19
N LEU A 130 18.90 -20.89 31.67
CA LEU A 130 17.72 -21.43 31.03
C LEU A 130 16.46 -20.93 31.72
N ILE A 131 15.60 -20.29 30.94
CA ILE A 131 14.38 -19.64 31.43
C ILE A 131 13.17 -20.45 30.96
N ASP A 132 12.35 -20.90 31.94
CA ASP A 132 11.11 -21.62 31.70
C ASP A 132 9.94 -20.62 31.60
N THR A 133 9.67 -20.14 30.41
CA THR A 133 8.55 -19.26 30.13
C THR A 133 7.70 -19.82 28.99
N LYS A 134 6.37 -19.70 29.11
CA LYS A 134 5.40 -20.11 28.05
C LYS A 134 5.41 -19.23 26.83
N GLY A 135 6.46 -18.46 26.61
CA GLY A 135 6.64 -17.51 25.52
C GLY A 135 7.86 -16.64 25.75
N ALA A 136 7.90 -15.47 25.15
CA ALA A 136 8.93 -14.49 25.42
C ALA A 136 8.89 -14.01 26.88
N PRO A 137 10.04 -13.81 27.54
CA PRO A 137 10.08 -13.26 28.89
C PRO A 137 9.40 -11.90 28.96
N THR A 138 8.73 -11.61 30.06
CA THR A 138 8.09 -10.31 30.29
C THR A 138 9.12 -9.26 30.68
N THR A 139 8.78 -7.98 30.50
CA THR A 139 9.64 -6.86 30.92
C THR A 139 9.99 -6.92 32.41
N GLU A 140 9.08 -7.42 33.26
CA GLU A 140 9.28 -7.59 34.71
C GLU A 140 10.29 -8.71 34.98
N GLN A 141 10.22 -9.82 34.26
CA GLN A 141 11.19 -10.91 34.36
C GLN A 141 12.58 -10.48 33.92
N LEU A 142 12.69 -9.76 32.82
CA LEU A 142 13.98 -9.20 32.37
C LEU A 142 14.55 -8.18 33.37
N ALA A 143 13.70 -7.32 33.93
CA ALA A 143 14.11 -6.36 34.95
C ALA A 143 14.61 -7.08 36.23
N THR A 144 14.01 -8.24 36.60
CA THR A 144 14.48 -9.05 37.73
C THR A 144 15.90 -9.58 37.47
N LEU A 145 16.16 -10.14 36.27
CA LEU A 145 17.49 -10.59 35.87
C LEU A 145 18.51 -9.44 35.87
N THR A 146 18.16 -8.29 35.31
CA THR A 146 19.02 -7.11 35.28
C THR A 146 19.32 -6.61 36.71
N ALA A 147 18.35 -6.65 37.62
CA ALA A 147 18.57 -6.28 39.03
C ALA A 147 19.53 -7.21 39.74
N VAL A 148 19.58 -8.51 39.39
CA VAL A 148 20.61 -9.45 39.88
C VAL A 148 21.98 -9.02 39.37
N ALA A 149 22.09 -8.73 38.08
CA ALA A 149 23.37 -8.28 37.50
C ALA A 149 23.87 -6.99 38.15
N GLU A 150 22.98 -6.01 38.39
CA GLU A 150 23.35 -4.76 39.06
C GLU A 150 23.82 -4.97 40.50
N ARG A 151 23.16 -5.84 41.29
CA ARG A 151 23.57 -6.17 42.66
C ARG A 151 24.90 -6.87 42.70
N MET A 152 25.10 -7.85 41.83
CA MET A 152 26.31 -8.65 41.79
C MET A 152 27.51 -7.87 41.22
N SER A 153 27.26 -6.96 40.25
CA SER A 153 28.33 -6.08 39.73
C SER A 153 28.96 -5.19 40.84
N GLN A 154 28.17 -4.80 41.86
CA GLN A 154 28.70 -4.02 43.00
C GLN A 154 29.64 -4.82 43.90
N ARG A 155 29.61 -6.14 43.83
CA ARG A 155 30.46 -7.05 44.58
C ARG A 155 31.75 -7.44 43.82
N LEU A 156 31.84 -7.10 42.56
CA LEU A 156 33.01 -7.40 41.73
C LEU A 156 34.20 -6.49 42.08
N PRO A 157 35.43 -6.95 41.85
CA PRO A 157 36.60 -6.10 41.94
C PRO A 157 36.54 -4.90 41.03
N GLN A 158 37.28 -3.82 41.38
CA GLN A 158 37.35 -2.63 40.53
C GLN A 158 37.87 -2.98 39.14
N GLY A 159 37.12 -2.61 38.10
CA GLY A 159 37.47 -2.87 36.70
C GLY A 159 36.93 -4.21 36.16
N ALA A 160 36.35 -5.08 36.99
CA ALA A 160 35.62 -6.24 36.49
C ALA A 160 34.20 -5.81 36.10
N THR A 161 33.61 -6.47 35.10
CA THR A 161 32.24 -6.20 34.61
C THR A 161 31.39 -7.47 34.63
N LEU A 162 30.09 -7.26 34.79
CA LEU A 162 29.06 -8.28 34.63
C LEU A 162 27.97 -7.69 33.73
N ASP A 163 27.81 -8.34 32.57
CA ASP A 163 26.77 -7.97 31.60
C ASP A 163 25.83 -9.14 31.37
N MET A 164 24.52 -8.88 31.28
CA MET A 164 23.48 -9.86 31.00
C MET A 164 22.84 -9.64 29.64
N GLY A 165 22.70 -10.73 28.89
CA GLY A 165 22.11 -10.66 27.56
C GLY A 165 21.69 -12.04 27.04
N GLY A 166 21.83 -12.26 25.75
CA GLY A 166 21.41 -13.48 25.07
C GLY A 166 19.98 -13.41 24.55
N GLN A 167 19.46 -14.55 24.08
CA GLN A 167 18.18 -14.63 23.37
C GLN A 167 16.99 -14.05 24.14
N ALA A 168 16.98 -14.15 25.46
CA ALA A 168 15.93 -13.62 26.33
C ALA A 168 15.77 -12.09 26.22
N PHE A 169 16.88 -11.38 25.99
CA PHE A 169 16.93 -9.92 25.91
C PHE A 169 16.74 -9.39 24.48
N ASN A 170 16.59 -10.25 23.49
CA ASN A 170 16.41 -9.90 22.08
C ASN A 170 14.97 -9.42 21.76
N ILE A 171 14.21 -8.96 22.75
CA ILE A 171 12.83 -8.52 22.59
C ILE A 171 12.78 -7.00 22.69
N GLU A 172 12.78 -6.34 21.55
CA GLU A 172 12.54 -4.90 21.50
C GLU A 172 11.03 -4.63 21.38
N LEU A 173 10.48 -3.98 22.40
CA LEU A 173 9.09 -3.51 22.35
C LEU A 173 9.00 -2.29 21.42
N PRO A 174 8.04 -2.27 20.48
CA PRO A 174 7.84 -1.12 19.60
C PRO A 174 7.46 0.10 20.45
N SER A 175 8.37 1.05 20.58
CA SER A 175 8.10 2.36 21.18
C SER A 175 8.21 3.45 20.13
N LEU A 176 7.28 4.39 20.14
CA LEU A 176 7.38 5.58 19.27
C LEU A 176 8.50 6.47 19.78
N SER A 177 9.53 6.66 19.00
CA SER A 177 10.66 7.53 19.32
C SER A 177 10.37 9.00 19.00
N VAL A 178 11.22 9.89 19.50
CA VAL A 178 11.14 11.33 19.24
C VAL A 178 11.36 11.61 17.73
N THR A 179 12.17 10.83 17.06
CA THR A 179 12.45 10.99 15.62
C THR A 179 11.23 10.67 14.76
N GLU A 180 10.45 9.65 15.11
CA GLU A 180 9.19 9.33 14.42
C GLU A 180 8.17 10.45 14.59
N ALA A 181 8.06 11.04 15.79
CA ALA A 181 7.23 12.22 16.02
C ALA A 181 7.72 13.44 15.21
N ALA A 182 9.04 13.62 15.05
CA ALA A 182 9.61 14.65 14.19
C ALA A 182 9.27 14.41 12.71
N GLY A 183 9.26 13.13 12.24
CA GLY A 183 8.81 12.76 10.89
C GLY A 183 7.38 13.20 10.60
N LEU A 184 6.47 12.98 11.56
CA LEU A 184 5.10 13.46 11.46
C LEU A 184 5.04 15.00 11.44
N GLY A 185 5.91 15.68 12.20
CA GLY A 185 6.06 17.13 12.18
C GLY A 185 6.49 17.64 10.82
N VAL A 186 7.47 17.02 10.18
CA VAL A 186 7.91 17.36 8.82
C VAL A 186 6.80 17.11 7.81
N ALA A 187 6.09 15.99 7.89
CA ALA A 187 4.93 15.71 7.05
C ALA A 187 3.86 16.81 7.20
N LEU A 188 3.58 17.28 8.43
CA LEU A 188 2.64 18.38 8.68
C LEU A 188 3.12 19.71 8.04
N VAL A 189 4.42 20.00 8.10
CA VAL A 189 5.00 21.20 7.45
C VAL A 189 4.85 21.09 5.93
N VAL A 190 5.21 19.96 5.31
CA VAL A 190 5.09 19.75 3.87
C VAL A 190 3.62 19.85 3.45
N LEU A 191 2.71 19.19 4.17
CA LEU A 191 1.26 19.30 3.93
C LEU A 191 0.76 20.73 4.02
N THR A 192 1.25 21.50 5.02
CA THR A 192 0.88 22.91 5.20
C THR A 192 1.37 23.76 4.04
N LEU A 193 2.57 23.53 3.54
CA LEU A 193 3.12 24.23 2.38
C LEU A 193 2.32 23.91 1.10
N VAL A 194 1.98 22.65 0.89
CA VAL A 194 1.24 22.19 -0.29
C VAL A 194 -0.22 22.62 -0.25
N LEU A 195 -0.89 22.39 0.87
CA LEU A 195 -2.30 22.75 1.03
C LEU A 195 -2.51 24.23 1.42
N GLY A 196 -1.46 24.95 1.84
CA GLY A 196 -1.54 26.35 2.22
C GLY A 196 -2.44 26.63 3.44
N SER A 197 -2.67 25.65 4.32
CA SER A 197 -3.52 25.75 5.51
C SER A 197 -3.16 24.66 6.51
N LEU A 198 -2.85 25.03 7.74
CA LEU A 198 -2.54 24.10 8.83
C LEU A 198 -3.75 23.19 9.16
N VAL A 199 -4.97 23.75 9.14
CA VAL A 199 -6.19 22.99 9.40
C VAL A 199 -6.40 21.91 8.34
N ALA A 200 -6.20 22.24 7.06
CA ALA A 200 -6.29 21.28 5.98
C ALA A 200 -5.17 20.22 6.06
N ALA A 201 -3.96 20.61 6.47
CA ALA A 201 -2.83 19.70 6.65
C ALA A 201 -3.04 18.71 7.81
N GLY A 202 -3.73 19.13 8.86
CA GLY A 202 -4.05 18.26 10.00
C GLY A 202 -5.04 17.14 9.69
N LEU A 203 -5.89 17.27 8.66
CA LEU A 203 -6.88 16.27 8.33
C LEU A 203 -6.27 14.93 7.87
N PRO A 204 -5.35 14.90 6.87
CA PRO A 204 -4.67 13.67 6.48
C PRO A 204 -3.90 13.02 7.61
N LEU A 205 -3.26 13.83 8.45
CA LEU A 205 -2.49 13.33 9.59
C LEU A 205 -3.42 12.67 10.62
N LEU A 206 -4.52 13.32 10.97
CA LEU A 206 -5.51 12.79 11.91
C LEU A 206 -6.10 11.46 11.41
N THR A 207 -6.47 11.39 10.13
CA THR A 207 -7.02 10.17 9.54
C THR A 207 -6.00 9.03 9.52
N ALA A 208 -4.74 9.31 9.20
CA ALA A 208 -3.68 8.31 9.18
C ALA A 208 -3.37 7.79 10.59
N VAL A 209 -3.20 8.68 11.59
CA VAL A 209 -2.98 8.28 12.99
C VAL A 209 -4.15 7.44 13.52
N THR A 210 -5.39 7.79 13.18
CA THR A 210 -6.56 6.99 13.54
C THR A 210 -6.49 5.60 12.93
N GLY A 211 -6.13 5.48 11.65
CA GLY A 211 -5.98 4.19 10.96
C GLY A 211 -4.93 3.30 11.60
N VAL A 212 -3.79 3.86 11.89
CA VAL A 212 -2.69 3.17 12.58
C VAL A 212 -3.12 2.73 13.97
N GLY A 213 -3.79 3.60 14.75
CA GLY A 213 -4.28 3.26 16.09
C GLY A 213 -5.26 2.08 16.09
N VAL A 214 -6.21 2.06 15.15
CA VAL A 214 -7.14 0.96 14.99
C VAL A 214 -6.42 -0.32 14.54
N THR A 215 -5.48 -0.23 13.59
CA THR A 215 -4.67 -1.37 13.14
C THR A 215 -3.88 -1.98 14.28
N MET A 216 -3.22 -1.14 15.10
CA MET A 216 -2.47 -1.58 16.27
C MET A 216 -3.37 -2.26 17.31
N ALA A 217 -4.56 -1.71 17.56
CA ALA A 217 -5.51 -2.31 18.47
C ALA A 217 -6.00 -3.70 18.00
N VAL A 218 -6.30 -3.85 16.69
CA VAL A 218 -6.64 -5.16 16.09
C VAL A 218 -5.48 -6.14 16.24
N MET A 219 -4.25 -5.68 15.97
CA MET A 219 -3.05 -6.50 16.06
C MET A 219 -2.83 -7.02 17.48
N LEU A 220 -2.91 -6.13 18.48
CA LEU A 220 -2.78 -6.50 19.89
C LEU A 220 -3.84 -7.51 20.35
N LEU A 221 -5.08 -7.39 19.87
CA LEU A 221 -6.12 -8.39 20.13
C LEU A 221 -5.81 -9.77 19.56
N LEU A 222 -5.21 -9.79 18.36
CA LEU A 222 -4.92 -11.03 17.63
C LEU A 222 -3.62 -11.71 18.09
N THR A 223 -2.76 -11.05 18.91
CA THR A 223 -1.55 -11.66 19.48
C THR A 223 -1.84 -12.89 20.34
N ARG A 224 -3.06 -13.06 20.83
CA ARG A 224 -3.48 -14.29 21.55
C ARG A 224 -3.81 -15.47 20.63
N LEU A 225 -4.16 -15.18 19.38
CA LEU A 225 -4.60 -16.19 18.40
C LEU A 225 -3.50 -16.58 17.42
N ALA A 226 -2.55 -15.68 17.18
CA ALA A 226 -1.45 -15.88 16.26
C ALA A 226 -0.14 -15.32 16.83
N SER A 227 0.98 -15.98 16.54
CA SER A 227 2.31 -15.45 16.84
C SER A 227 2.62 -14.32 15.84
N ILE A 228 2.70 -13.10 16.34
CA ILE A 228 2.98 -11.90 15.55
C ILE A 228 4.40 -11.45 15.88
N ASN A 229 5.23 -11.32 14.85
CA ASN A 229 6.61 -10.87 14.99
C ASN A 229 6.67 -9.38 15.39
N SER A 230 7.66 -9.01 16.21
CA SER A 230 7.86 -7.65 16.77
C SER A 230 8.05 -6.57 15.69
N THR A 231 8.57 -6.92 14.50
CA THR A 231 8.73 -5.99 13.37
C THR A 231 7.41 -5.69 12.63
N THR A 232 6.38 -6.55 12.78
CA THR A 232 5.08 -6.39 12.09
C THR A 232 4.34 -5.11 12.48
N PRO A 233 4.24 -4.73 13.78
CA PRO A 233 3.61 -3.49 14.20
C PRO A 233 4.26 -2.26 13.58
N MET A 234 5.59 -2.19 13.58
CA MET A 234 6.32 -1.04 13.03
C MET A 234 6.13 -0.90 11.52
N LEU A 235 6.15 -2.02 10.79
CA LEU A 235 5.84 -2.01 9.36
C LEU A 235 4.41 -1.51 9.09
N ALA A 236 3.43 -1.97 9.86
CA ALA A 236 2.04 -1.54 9.72
C ALA A 236 1.87 -0.04 10.06
N VAL A 237 2.59 0.47 11.07
CA VAL A 237 2.63 1.90 11.41
C VAL A 237 3.22 2.71 10.25
N MET A 238 4.40 2.33 9.76
CA MET A 238 5.07 3.03 8.65
C MET A 238 4.19 3.10 7.40
N LEU A 239 3.66 1.96 6.97
CA LEU A 239 2.78 1.89 5.79
C LEU A 239 1.45 2.59 6.00
N GLY A 240 0.83 2.37 7.16
CA GLY A 240 -0.45 3.00 7.50
C GLY A 240 -0.36 4.52 7.55
N LEU A 241 0.73 5.08 8.10
CA LEU A 241 0.99 6.52 8.10
C LEU A 241 1.25 7.03 6.68
N ALA A 242 2.22 6.43 5.97
CA ALA A 242 2.63 6.89 4.65
C ALA A 242 1.45 6.88 3.66
N VAL A 243 0.77 5.75 3.55
CA VAL A 243 -0.34 5.55 2.61
C VAL A 243 -1.61 6.28 3.07
N GLY A 244 -1.89 6.28 4.38
CA GLY A 244 -3.06 6.97 4.93
C GLY A 244 -3.01 8.49 4.74
N ILE A 245 -1.83 9.12 4.92
CA ILE A 245 -1.63 10.54 4.64
C ILE A 245 -1.82 10.82 3.14
N ASP A 246 -1.26 9.96 2.28
CA ASP A 246 -1.27 10.15 0.84
C ASP A 246 -2.70 10.04 0.27
N TYR A 247 -3.44 9.01 0.62
CA TYR A 247 -4.83 8.83 0.16
C TYR A 247 -5.74 9.98 0.62
N ALA A 248 -5.58 10.41 1.85
CA ALA A 248 -6.32 11.57 2.34
C ALA A 248 -5.91 12.86 1.63
N LEU A 249 -4.62 13.04 1.30
CA LEU A 249 -4.11 14.18 0.53
C LEU A 249 -4.74 14.24 -0.87
N PHE A 250 -4.84 13.10 -1.57
CA PHE A 250 -5.45 13.06 -2.91
C PHE A 250 -6.91 13.54 -2.90
N ILE A 251 -7.73 12.99 -2.00
CA ILE A 251 -9.14 13.38 -1.89
C ILE A 251 -9.27 14.85 -1.47
N LEU A 252 -8.50 15.27 -0.45
CA LEU A 252 -8.56 16.64 0.08
C LEU A 252 -8.05 17.68 -0.93
N SER A 253 -7.00 17.39 -1.68
CA SER A 253 -6.48 18.29 -2.72
C SER A 253 -7.50 18.52 -3.82
N ARG A 254 -8.20 17.47 -4.27
CA ARG A 254 -9.26 17.55 -5.26
C ARG A 254 -10.44 18.39 -4.75
N HIS A 255 -10.89 18.12 -3.53
CA HIS A 255 -11.93 18.92 -2.85
C HIS A 255 -11.57 20.42 -2.81
N ARG A 256 -10.36 20.75 -2.39
CA ARG A 256 -9.93 22.16 -2.29
C ARG A 256 -9.82 22.86 -3.63
N ASN A 257 -9.38 22.15 -4.68
CA ASN A 257 -9.35 22.71 -6.04
C ASN A 257 -10.76 23.08 -6.49
N GLN A 258 -11.73 22.19 -6.30
CA GLN A 258 -13.13 22.42 -6.65
C GLN A 258 -13.79 23.53 -5.82
N LEU A 259 -13.45 23.63 -4.51
CA LEU A 259 -13.86 24.77 -3.69
C LEU A 259 -13.29 26.10 -4.22
N GLY A 260 -12.05 26.09 -4.71
CA GLY A 260 -11.42 27.25 -5.34
C GLY A 260 -12.10 27.70 -6.62
N GLU A 261 -12.69 26.77 -7.36
CA GLU A 261 -13.50 27.00 -8.57
C GLU A 261 -14.92 27.50 -8.28
N GLY A 262 -15.30 27.65 -6.99
CA GLY A 262 -16.59 28.17 -6.58
C GLY A 262 -17.67 27.15 -6.26
N MET A 263 -17.33 25.86 -6.29
CA MET A 263 -18.26 24.77 -5.93
C MET A 263 -18.64 24.83 -4.44
N THR A 264 -19.82 24.35 -4.07
CA THR A 264 -20.25 24.20 -2.67
C THR A 264 -19.44 23.09 -1.97
N ALA A 265 -19.27 23.19 -0.65
CA ALA A 265 -18.49 22.23 0.10
C ALA A 265 -19.07 20.80 0.02
N GLU A 266 -20.39 20.65 0.06
CA GLU A 266 -21.08 19.36 -0.06
C GLU A 266 -20.82 18.71 -1.42
N GLU A 267 -21.10 19.42 -2.50
CA GLU A 267 -20.91 18.89 -3.86
C GLU A 267 -19.45 18.59 -4.17
N SER A 268 -18.55 19.46 -3.75
CA SER A 268 -17.11 19.27 -3.90
C SER A 268 -16.61 18.04 -3.14
N THR A 269 -17.11 17.78 -1.91
CA THR A 269 -16.76 16.58 -1.15
C THR A 269 -17.28 15.32 -1.86
N ALA A 270 -18.53 15.32 -2.28
CA ALA A 270 -19.15 14.19 -2.99
C ALA A 270 -18.38 13.86 -4.29
N ARG A 271 -18.03 14.89 -5.08
CA ARG A 271 -17.25 14.71 -6.32
C ARG A 271 -15.82 14.27 -6.05
N ALA A 272 -15.16 14.80 -5.03
CA ALA A 272 -13.81 14.40 -4.68
C ALA A 272 -13.74 12.93 -4.27
N VAL A 273 -14.70 12.45 -3.47
CA VAL A 273 -14.81 11.03 -3.08
C VAL A 273 -15.21 10.17 -4.27
N GLY A 274 -16.11 10.63 -5.14
CA GLY A 274 -16.52 9.89 -6.35
C GLY A 274 -15.42 9.75 -7.40
N THR A 275 -14.51 10.72 -7.52
CA THR A 275 -13.42 10.73 -8.52
C THR A 275 -12.09 10.29 -7.91
N ALA A 276 -11.46 11.10 -7.06
CA ALA A 276 -10.19 10.75 -6.42
C ALA A 276 -10.33 9.52 -5.50
N GLY A 277 -11.48 9.34 -4.84
CA GLY A 277 -11.75 8.15 -4.02
C GLY A 277 -11.80 6.86 -4.84
N SER A 278 -12.25 6.89 -6.10
CA SER A 278 -12.18 5.71 -6.99
C SER A 278 -10.73 5.29 -7.26
N ALA A 279 -9.85 6.26 -7.51
CA ALA A 279 -8.43 6.00 -7.67
C ALA A 279 -7.80 5.44 -6.38
N VAL A 280 -8.16 5.99 -5.21
CA VAL A 280 -7.70 5.50 -3.90
C VAL A 280 -8.16 4.05 -3.63
N VAL A 281 -9.40 3.69 -3.98
CA VAL A 281 -9.86 2.29 -3.85
C VAL A 281 -9.06 1.35 -4.73
N PHE A 282 -8.83 1.75 -5.99
CA PHE A 282 -8.04 0.95 -6.91
C PHE A 282 -6.59 0.80 -6.42
N ALA A 283 -5.97 1.91 -6.02
CA ALA A 283 -4.65 1.96 -5.44
C ALA A 283 -4.52 1.07 -4.19
N GLY A 284 -5.43 1.23 -3.23
CA GLY A 284 -5.44 0.39 -2.03
C GLY A 284 -5.63 -1.09 -2.35
N LEU A 285 -6.42 -1.44 -3.37
CA LEU A 285 -6.62 -2.83 -3.80
C LEU A 285 -5.34 -3.42 -4.39
N THR A 286 -4.58 -2.67 -5.18
CA THR A 286 -3.30 -3.13 -5.74
C THR A 286 -2.27 -3.40 -4.66
N VAL A 287 -2.13 -2.49 -3.69
CA VAL A 287 -1.25 -2.69 -2.52
C VAL A 287 -1.70 -3.87 -1.67
N PHE A 288 -3.01 -3.98 -1.40
CA PHE A 288 -3.60 -5.09 -0.65
C PHE A 288 -3.27 -6.44 -1.27
N ILE A 289 -3.47 -6.60 -2.59
CA ILE A 289 -3.17 -7.86 -3.29
C ILE A 289 -1.66 -8.15 -3.26
N ALA A 290 -0.81 -7.15 -3.46
CA ALA A 290 0.65 -7.30 -3.42
C ALA A 290 1.13 -7.78 -2.04
N LEU A 291 0.59 -7.19 -0.96
CA LEU A 291 0.93 -7.57 0.41
C LEU A 291 0.42 -8.97 0.79
N LEU A 292 -0.78 -9.35 0.36
CA LEU A 292 -1.26 -10.73 0.50
C LEU A 292 -0.43 -11.72 -0.32
N GLY A 293 0.13 -11.27 -1.44
CA GLY A 293 1.05 -12.06 -2.27
C GLY A 293 2.30 -12.54 -1.51
N LEU A 294 2.69 -11.88 -0.39
CA LEU A 294 3.76 -12.35 0.49
C LEU A 294 3.50 -13.79 1.00
N GLY A 295 2.23 -14.20 1.08
CA GLY A 295 1.85 -15.58 1.42
C GLY A 295 2.32 -16.65 0.42
N VAL A 296 2.61 -16.26 -0.83
CA VAL A 296 3.15 -17.17 -1.86
C VAL A 296 4.55 -17.70 -1.49
N SER A 297 5.27 -16.98 -0.62
CA SER A 297 6.57 -17.44 -0.11
C SER A 297 6.46 -18.76 0.68
N GLY A 298 5.27 -19.13 1.17
CA GLY A 298 5.05 -20.28 2.04
C GLY A 298 5.67 -20.14 3.43
N ILE A 299 6.03 -18.92 3.85
CA ILE A 299 6.67 -18.62 5.13
C ILE A 299 5.63 -17.96 6.05
N PRO A 300 5.25 -18.62 7.17
CA PRO A 300 4.13 -18.17 7.99
C PRO A 300 4.27 -16.74 8.53
N PHE A 301 5.44 -16.34 9.02
CA PHE A 301 5.62 -15.00 9.58
C PHE A 301 5.49 -13.90 8.53
N LEU A 302 5.93 -14.15 7.27
CA LEU A 302 5.73 -13.20 6.16
C LEU A 302 4.27 -13.10 5.76
N THR A 303 3.55 -14.22 5.77
CA THR A 303 2.11 -14.23 5.51
C THR A 303 1.35 -13.40 6.53
N VAL A 304 1.67 -13.57 7.82
CA VAL A 304 1.07 -12.79 8.92
C VAL A 304 1.44 -11.30 8.77
N MET A 305 2.69 -10.99 8.53
CA MET A 305 3.17 -9.62 8.34
C MET A 305 2.50 -8.94 7.15
N GLY A 306 2.41 -9.65 6.00
CA GLY A 306 1.70 -9.18 4.82
C GLY A 306 0.21 -8.95 5.08
N ALA A 307 -0.45 -9.84 5.80
CA ALA A 307 -1.86 -9.73 6.13
C ALA A 307 -2.16 -8.50 7.02
N PHE A 308 -1.33 -8.22 8.03
CA PHE A 308 -1.50 -7.04 8.88
C PHE A 308 -1.14 -5.73 8.16
N ALA A 309 -0.12 -5.75 7.30
CA ALA A 309 0.18 -4.62 6.44
C ALA A 309 -0.98 -4.34 5.46
N ALA A 310 -1.54 -5.39 4.87
CA ALA A 310 -2.73 -5.29 4.01
C ALA A 310 -3.96 -4.76 4.77
N LEU A 311 -4.16 -5.19 6.02
CA LEU A 311 -5.22 -4.68 6.90
C LEU A 311 -5.04 -3.17 7.16
N ALA A 312 -3.81 -2.71 7.43
CA ALA A 312 -3.52 -1.29 7.61
C ALA A 312 -3.92 -0.46 6.39
N ILE A 313 -3.66 -0.96 5.17
CA ILE A 313 -4.05 -0.31 3.92
C ILE A 313 -5.57 -0.27 3.76
N VAL A 314 -6.26 -1.37 4.01
CA VAL A 314 -7.74 -1.42 3.94
C VAL A 314 -8.37 -0.42 4.90
N LEU A 315 -7.88 -0.35 6.13
CA LEU A 315 -8.36 0.63 7.11
C LEU A 315 -8.05 2.07 6.69
N ALA A 316 -6.85 2.33 6.14
CA ALA A 316 -6.49 3.65 5.61
C ALA A 316 -7.45 4.09 4.48
N VAL A 317 -7.76 3.21 3.52
CA VAL A 317 -8.74 3.46 2.45
C VAL A 317 -10.12 3.74 3.04
N PHE A 318 -10.58 2.89 3.97
CA PHE A 318 -11.92 3.01 4.56
C PHE A 318 -12.08 4.32 5.34
N ILE A 319 -11.06 4.73 6.09
CA ILE A 319 -11.01 5.99 6.83
C ILE A 319 -10.98 7.18 5.87
N ALA A 320 -10.19 7.12 4.80
CA ALA A 320 -10.13 8.17 3.79
C ALA A 320 -11.47 8.37 3.06
N LEU A 321 -12.27 7.31 2.90
CA LEU A 321 -13.58 7.36 2.24
C LEU A 321 -14.75 7.70 3.17
N THR A 322 -14.58 7.59 4.48
CA THR A 322 -15.68 7.81 5.44
C THR A 322 -15.38 8.92 6.45
N MET A 323 -14.32 8.80 7.23
CA MET A 323 -13.95 9.78 8.27
C MET A 323 -13.51 11.11 7.66
N LEU A 324 -12.70 11.09 6.60
CA LEU A 324 -12.23 12.31 5.96
C LEU A 324 -13.38 13.16 5.37
N PRO A 325 -14.34 12.61 4.59
CA PRO A 325 -15.51 13.39 4.16
C PRO A 325 -16.37 13.93 5.30
N ALA A 326 -16.47 13.19 6.41
CA ALA A 326 -17.17 13.67 7.60
C ALA A 326 -16.44 14.86 8.25
N LEU A 327 -15.10 14.80 8.35
CA LEU A 327 -14.27 15.93 8.81
C LEU A 327 -14.39 17.14 7.87
N MET A 328 -14.44 16.91 6.56
CA MET A 328 -14.72 17.99 5.58
C MET A 328 -16.11 18.61 5.82
N GLY A 329 -17.10 17.79 6.19
CA GLY A 329 -18.45 18.25 6.55
C GLY A 329 -18.49 19.17 7.77
N LEU A 330 -17.68 18.85 8.81
CA LEU A 330 -17.57 19.72 10.00
C LEU A 330 -16.88 21.07 9.71
N LEU A 331 -15.89 21.04 8.82
CA LEU A 331 -15.11 22.25 8.51
C LEU A 331 -15.74 23.08 7.37
N GLY A 332 -16.45 22.44 6.46
CA GLY A 332 -17.19 23.09 5.38
C GLY A 332 -16.36 24.12 4.62
N GLU A 333 -16.88 25.33 4.51
CA GLU A 333 -16.27 26.45 3.77
C GLU A 333 -14.92 26.93 4.36
N ARG A 334 -14.56 26.54 5.57
CA ARG A 334 -13.25 26.90 6.18
C ARG A 334 -12.06 26.26 5.43
N LEU A 335 -12.32 25.20 4.65
CA LEU A 335 -11.31 24.56 3.81
C LEU A 335 -11.07 25.28 2.48
N ARG A 336 -11.88 26.28 2.12
CA ARG A 336 -11.72 27.05 0.88
C ARG A 336 -10.36 27.75 0.83
N PRO A 337 -9.61 27.60 -0.26
CA PRO A 337 -8.34 28.30 -0.43
C PRO A 337 -8.54 29.81 -0.33
N ARG A 338 -7.74 30.47 0.50
CA ARG A 338 -7.76 31.93 0.56
C ARG A 338 -7.27 32.48 -0.78
N PRO A 339 -7.99 33.47 -1.38
CA PRO A 339 -7.50 34.09 -2.59
C PRO A 339 -6.10 34.68 -2.33
N ARG A 340 -5.12 34.21 -3.09
CA ARG A 340 -3.78 34.78 -3.02
C ARG A 340 -3.91 36.23 -3.46
N ARG A 341 -3.55 37.18 -2.56
CA ARG A 341 -3.46 38.61 -2.92
C ARG A 341 -2.65 38.73 -4.21
N PRO A 342 -3.15 39.46 -5.25
CA PRO A 342 -2.41 39.61 -6.48
C PRO A 342 -1.08 40.32 -6.17
N ARG A 343 -0.01 39.51 -6.05
CA ARG A 343 1.34 40.07 -6.08
C ARG A 343 1.47 40.74 -7.45
N ARG A 344 1.83 42.04 -7.45
CA ARG A 344 2.08 42.89 -8.63
C ARG A 344 2.38 42.04 -9.88
N ARG A 345 1.61 42.26 -10.98
CA ARG A 345 1.72 41.62 -12.30
C ARG A 345 3.18 41.35 -12.69
N ARG A 346 3.75 40.27 -12.24
CA ARG A 346 4.80 39.59 -12.98
C ARG A 346 4.09 38.88 -14.13
N LYS A 347 4.45 39.25 -15.38
CA LYS A 347 4.03 38.53 -16.59
C LYS A 347 4.02 37.04 -16.24
N PRO A 348 2.98 36.28 -16.64
CA PRO A 348 2.97 34.84 -16.46
C PRO A 348 4.26 34.30 -17.09
N ARG A 349 5.21 33.89 -16.25
CA ARG A 349 6.38 33.17 -16.75
C ARG A 349 5.82 31.91 -17.38
N ARG A 350 5.79 31.85 -18.69
CA ARG A 350 5.56 30.63 -19.46
C ARG A 350 6.59 29.61 -18.98
N GLY A 351 6.19 28.72 -18.03
CA GLY A 351 6.99 27.60 -17.57
C GLY A 351 7.35 27.64 -16.09
N GLY A 352 6.47 27.13 -15.22
CA GLY A 352 6.86 26.67 -13.89
C GLY A 352 7.89 25.54 -14.00
N ALA A 353 8.49 25.13 -12.87
CA ALA A 353 9.51 24.06 -12.83
C ALA A 353 9.05 22.78 -13.56
N PHE A 354 7.80 22.37 -13.38
CA PHE A 354 7.23 21.18 -14.05
C PHE A 354 7.11 21.35 -15.57
N ALA A 355 6.74 22.53 -16.06
CA ALA A 355 6.69 22.77 -17.49
C ALA A 355 8.10 22.84 -18.12
N TRP A 356 9.09 23.34 -17.38
CA TRP A 356 10.49 23.28 -17.80
C TRP A 356 10.96 21.83 -17.84
N TRP A 357 10.74 21.06 -16.78
CA TRP A 357 11.13 19.66 -16.68
C TRP A 357 10.45 18.80 -17.76
N GLY A 358 9.15 19.00 -17.99
CA GLY A 358 8.42 18.35 -19.07
C GLY A 358 8.99 18.64 -20.45
N ARG A 359 9.50 19.89 -20.69
CA ARG A 359 10.19 20.21 -21.94
C ARG A 359 11.54 19.51 -22.06
N VAL A 360 12.30 19.40 -20.99
CA VAL A 360 13.60 18.71 -20.98
C VAL A 360 13.39 17.22 -21.28
N THR A 361 12.48 16.56 -20.55
CA THR A 361 12.24 15.11 -20.68
C THR A 361 11.65 14.73 -22.04
N THR A 362 10.76 15.56 -22.59
CA THR A 362 10.16 15.30 -23.90
C THR A 362 10.96 15.86 -25.07
N GLY A 363 11.89 16.80 -24.83
CA GLY A 363 12.73 17.40 -25.87
C GLY A 363 13.95 16.56 -26.25
N HIS A 364 14.52 15.85 -25.27
CA HIS A 364 15.65 14.96 -25.44
C HIS A 364 15.40 13.58 -24.86
N PRO A 365 14.34 12.86 -25.29
CA PRO A 365 13.83 11.69 -24.60
C PRO A 365 14.83 10.52 -24.60
N VAL A 366 15.63 10.33 -25.66
CA VAL A 366 16.66 9.27 -25.74
C VAL A 366 17.78 9.52 -24.75
N VAL A 367 18.26 10.77 -24.65
CA VAL A 367 19.34 11.12 -23.72
C VAL A 367 18.88 10.92 -22.27
N VAL A 368 17.67 11.39 -21.95
CA VAL A 368 17.08 11.22 -20.60
C VAL A 368 16.90 9.75 -20.25
N LEU A 369 16.39 8.94 -21.19
CA LEU A 369 16.25 7.49 -21.01
C LEU A 369 17.61 6.85 -20.71
N LEU A 370 18.63 7.11 -21.53
CA LEU A 370 19.95 6.54 -21.36
C LEU A 370 20.59 6.94 -20.03
N VAL A 371 20.55 8.23 -19.68
CA VAL A 371 21.13 8.73 -18.42
C VAL A 371 20.46 8.03 -17.22
N VAL A 372 19.13 7.98 -17.18
CA VAL A 372 18.40 7.36 -16.05
C VAL A 372 18.69 5.87 -15.98
N VAL A 373 18.65 5.15 -17.11
CA VAL A 373 18.92 3.70 -17.14
C VAL A 373 20.35 3.39 -16.75
N VAL A 374 21.33 4.17 -17.22
CA VAL A 374 22.74 3.96 -16.86
C VAL A 374 22.98 4.28 -15.38
N CYS A 375 22.44 5.40 -14.86
CA CYS A 375 22.63 5.78 -13.47
C CYS A 375 21.96 4.78 -12.51
N LEU A 376 20.71 4.40 -12.76
CA LEU A 376 20.02 3.44 -11.90
C LEU A 376 20.54 2.01 -12.11
N GLY A 377 20.93 1.64 -13.34
CA GLY A 377 21.60 0.38 -13.62
C GLY A 377 22.93 0.25 -12.89
N ALA A 378 23.75 1.31 -12.89
CA ALA A 378 25.01 1.34 -12.12
C ALA A 378 24.74 1.22 -10.61
N LEU A 379 23.69 1.87 -10.10
CA LEU A 379 23.30 1.75 -8.69
C LEU A 379 22.74 0.36 -8.35
N THR A 380 22.25 -0.40 -9.32
CA THR A 380 21.78 -1.79 -9.12
C THR A 380 22.92 -2.78 -8.96
N ILE A 381 24.12 -2.52 -9.53
CA ILE A 381 25.26 -3.45 -9.54
C ILE A 381 25.64 -3.92 -8.13
N PRO A 382 25.81 -3.05 -7.10
CA PRO A 382 26.10 -3.49 -5.75
C PRO A 382 25.04 -4.44 -5.18
N GLY A 383 23.77 -4.30 -5.59
CA GLY A 383 22.69 -5.19 -5.18
C GLY A 383 22.87 -6.65 -5.60
N LEU A 384 23.71 -6.94 -6.58
CA LEU A 384 24.06 -8.32 -6.96
C LEU A 384 24.93 -9.02 -5.90
N GLY A 385 25.64 -8.24 -5.08
CA GLY A 385 26.44 -8.71 -3.94
C GLY A 385 25.69 -8.67 -2.61
N LEU A 386 24.38 -8.56 -2.62
CA LEU A 386 23.54 -8.45 -1.41
C LEU A 386 23.72 -9.67 -0.51
N ARG A 387 24.28 -9.47 0.68
CA ARG A 387 24.37 -10.48 1.74
C ARG A 387 23.20 -10.28 2.69
N THR A 388 22.49 -11.38 2.97
CA THR A 388 21.29 -11.37 3.80
C THR A 388 21.42 -12.32 4.98
N ALA A 389 20.91 -11.92 6.14
CA ALA A 389 20.79 -12.74 7.33
C ALA A 389 19.50 -12.41 8.09
N LEU A 390 19.07 -13.30 8.99
CA LEU A 390 18.02 -12.95 9.94
C LEU A 390 18.62 -12.09 11.08
N PRO A 391 17.79 -11.25 11.74
CA PRO A 391 18.25 -10.41 12.84
C PRO A 391 18.85 -11.24 13.98
N ASN A 392 19.96 -10.81 14.52
CA ASN A 392 20.56 -11.35 15.73
C ASN A 392 21.05 -10.23 16.66
N SER A 393 21.44 -10.55 17.88
CA SER A 393 21.89 -9.57 18.88
C SER A 393 23.10 -8.74 18.41
N GLY A 394 23.91 -9.27 17.52
CA GLY A 394 25.05 -8.54 16.91
C GLY A 394 24.65 -7.39 15.98
N GLN A 395 23.39 -7.28 15.61
CA GLN A 395 22.82 -6.24 14.74
C GLN A 395 22.03 -5.17 15.52
N HIS A 396 21.88 -5.31 16.86
CA HIS A 396 21.18 -4.35 17.69
C HIS A 396 22.00 -3.08 17.92
N THR A 397 21.36 -2.06 18.46
CA THR A 397 22.01 -0.78 18.74
C THR A 397 23.13 -0.93 19.77
N ALA A 398 24.20 -0.16 19.58
CA ALA A 398 25.31 -0.13 20.53
C ALA A 398 24.80 0.21 21.95
N GLY A 399 25.30 -0.53 22.95
CA GLY A 399 24.88 -0.35 24.34
C GLY A 399 23.61 -1.10 24.74
N ALA A 400 22.89 -1.74 23.81
CA ALA A 400 21.83 -2.67 24.20
C ALA A 400 22.41 -3.88 24.94
N PRO A 401 21.77 -4.39 26.02
CA PRO A 401 22.35 -5.44 26.86
C PRO A 401 22.74 -6.71 26.11
N ASP A 402 21.90 -7.17 25.21
CA ASP A 402 22.16 -8.33 24.36
C ASP A 402 23.30 -8.08 23.35
N ARG A 403 23.45 -6.84 22.85
CA ARG A 403 24.55 -6.46 21.97
C ARG A 403 25.88 -6.40 22.71
N VAL A 404 25.92 -5.82 23.91
CA VAL A 404 27.12 -5.77 24.73
C VAL A 404 27.61 -7.19 25.04
N THR A 405 26.68 -8.04 25.47
CA THR A 405 26.99 -9.45 25.76
C THR A 405 27.49 -10.20 24.51
N TYR A 406 26.86 -9.97 23.34
CA TYR A 406 27.28 -10.55 22.06
C TYR A 406 28.73 -10.15 21.69
N ASP A 407 29.05 -8.85 21.81
CA ASP A 407 30.39 -8.35 21.47
C ASP A 407 31.43 -8.86 22.44
N LEU A 408 31.16 -8.94 23.75
CA LEU A 408 32.07 -9.52 24.77
C LEU A 408 32.31 -11.03 24.52
N ILE A 409 31.24 -11.78 24.20
CA ILE A 409 31.40 -13.20 23.83
C ILE A 409 32.24 -13.33 22.57
N SER A 410 32.01 -12.48 21.54
CA SER A 410 32.83 -12.49 20.33
C SER A 410 34.31 -12.22 20.61
N GLN A 411 34.58 -11.29 21.55
CA GLN A 411 35.92 -10.85 21.88
C GLN A 411 36.72 -11.93 22.66
N HIS A 412 36.10 -12.61 23.61
CA HIS A 412 36.77 -13.51 24.54
C HIS A 412 36.67 -14.99 24.17
N PHE A 413 35.59 -15.37 23.44
CA PHE A 413 35.30 -16.76 23.10
C PHE A 413 35.30 -17.05 21.61
N GLY A 414 35.50 -16.01 20.79
CA GLY A 414 35.37 -16.09 19.33
C GLY A 414 33.97 -15.89 18.82
N VAL A 415 33.86 -15.38 17.59
CA VAL A 415 32.59 -14.96 16.95
C VAL A 415 31.59 -16.10 16.76
N GLY A 416 32.10 -17.35 16.56
CA GLY A 416 31.25 -18.53 16.36
C GLY A 416 30.48 -18.97 17.61
N ARG A 417 30.94 -18.57 18.81
CA ARG A 417 30.25 -18.88 20.08
C ARG A 417 28.86 -18.26 20.18
N ASN A 418 28.60 -17.17 19.45
CA ASN A 418 27.29 -16.52 19.37
C ASN A 418 26.29 -17.25 18.46
N GLY A 419 26.75 -18.23 17.70
CA GLY A 419 25.91 -18.97 16.76
C GLY A 419 26.19 -20.48 16.74
N PRO A 420 26.10 -21.18 17.90
CA PRO A 420 26.36 -22.60 17.91
C PRO A 420 25.33 -23.36 17.08
N LEU A 421 25.81 -24.38 16.36
CA LEU A 421 24.98 -25.37 15.69
C LEU A 421 24.73 -26.54 16.65
N VAL A 422 23.68 -27.28 16.42
CA VAL A 422 23.37 -28.49 17.15
C VAL A 422 23.25 -29.65 16.17
N LEU A 423 24.15 -30.63 16.31
CA LEU A 423 24.05 -31.90 15.61
C LEU A 423 23.31 -32.89 16.52
N THR A 424 22.23 -33.47 16.05
CA THR A 424 21.50 -34.56 16.70
C THR A 424 21.84 -35.87 16.05
N ALA A 425 22.01 -36.94 16.84
CA ALA A 425 22.24 -38.28 16.35
C ALA A 425 21.27 -39.26 17.07
N ASP A 426 20.64 -40.14 16.33
CA ASP A 426 19.72 -41.15 16.81
C ASP A 426 20.52 -42.36 17.34
N VAL A 427 20.73 -42.42 18.65
CA VAL A 427 21.65 -43.41 19.29
C VAL A 427 20.92 -44.62 19.89
N ILE A 428 19.61 -44.72 19.74
CA ILE A 428 18.78 -45.78 20.34
C ILE A 428 19.21 -47.20 19.91
N SER A 429 19.78 -47.35 18.73
CA SER A 429 20.27 -48.62 18.20
C SER A 429 21.70 -48.98 18.67
N SER A 430 22.39 -48.05 19.29
CA SER A 430 23.77 -48.23 19.73
C SER A 430 23.89 -49.10 21.00
N ARG A 431 24.88 -50.00 21.01
CA ARG A 431 25.20 -50.79 22.20
C ARG A 431 26.03 -50.02 23.25
N ASP A 432 26.72 -48.96 22.80
CA ASP A 432 27.50 -48.06 23.64
C ASP A 432 27.31 -46.62 23.17
N PRO A 433 26.18 -45.95 23.61
CA PRO A 433 25.87 -44.60 23.21
C PRO A 433 26.94 -43.59 23.60
N LEU A 434 27.61 -43.74 24.73
CA LEU A 434 28.61 -42.80 25.21
C LEU A 434 29.89 -42.86 24.35
N LYS A 435 30.36 -44.06 23.98
CA LYS A 435 31.49 -44.21 23.06
C LYS A 435 31.14 -43.66 21.67
N LEU A 436 29.98 -43.97 21.14
CA LEU A 436 29.52 -43.49 19.86
C LEU A 436 29.47 -41.96 19.81
N VAL A 437 28.98 -41.31 20.86
CA VAL A 437 28.95 -39.84 20.95
C VAL A 437 30.38 -39.26 21.01
N ALA A 438 31.30 -39.93 21.69
CA ALA A 438 32.71 -39.54 21.77
C ALA A 438 33.37 -39.66 20.40
N ASP A 439 33.16 -40.77 19.67
CA ASP A 439 33.70 -41.00 18.32
C ASP A 439 33.14 -39.96 17.33
N LEU A 440 31.83 -39.67 17.41
CA LEU A 440 31.21 -38.61 16.58
C LEU A 440 31.75 -37.21 16.93
N LYS A 441 32.01 -36.91 18.20
CA LYS A 441 32.58 -35.65 18.62
C LYS A 441 33.96 -35.47 17.98
N GLU A 442 34.82 -36.47 18.03
CA GLU A 442 36.17 -36.43 17.46
C GLU A 442 36.12 -36.20 15.93
N GLU A 443 35.21 -36.89 15.22
CA GLU A 443 35.03 -36.68 13.79
C GLU A 443 34.50 -35.30 13.43
N VAL A 444 33.56 -34.74 14.24
CA VAL A 444 33.03 -33.40 14.03
C VAL A 444 34.08 -32.32 14.31
N GLU A 445 34.90 -32.50 15.36
CA GLU A 445 36.03 -31.58 15.68
C GLU A 445 37.08 -31.55 14.58
N ALA A 446 37.22 -32.63 13.83
CA ALA A 446 38.17 -32.69 12.70
C ALA A 446 37.68 -32.04 11.41
N ILE A 447 36.43 -31.53 11.35
CA ILE A 447 35.85 -30.85 10.18
C ILE A 447 36.35 -29.41 10.13
N ASP A 448 36.86 -29.01 8.96
CA ASP A 448 37.22 -27.61 8.71
C ASP A 448 36.07 -26.67 8.96
N GLY A 449 36.32 -25.60 9.72
CA GLY A 449 35.27 -24.64 10.10
C GLY A 449 34.65 -24.89 11.46
N VAL A 450 34.94 -26.01 12.13
CA VAL A 450 34.58 -26.28 13.53
C VAL A 450 35.69 -25.74 14.44
N ALA A 451 35.32 -24.90 15.41
CA ALA A 451 36.24 -24.40 16.44
C ALA A 451 36.31 -25.33 17.67
N ALA A 452 35.17 -25.85 18.09
CA ALA A 452 35.06 -26.73 19.24
C ALA A 452 33.68 -27.44 19.29
N VAL A 453 33.62 -28.54 20.05
CA VAL A 453 32.39 -29.24 20.44
C VAL A 453 32.28 -29.27 21.97
N PRO A 454 31.82 -28.16 22.61
CA PRO A 454 31.87 -28.00 24.07
C PRO A 454 30.93 -28.94 24.82
N LEU A 455 29.90 -29.45 24.17
CA LEU A 455 28.91 -30.38 24.74
C LEU A 455 28.63 -31.49 23.74
N ALA A 456 28.76 -32.72 24.18
CA ALA A 456 28.35 -33.92 23.46
C ALA A 456 27.80 -34.93 24.45
N THR A 457 26.46 -35.18 24.42
CA THR A 457 25.82 -36.03 25.42
C THR A 457 24.57 -36.72 24.84
N PRO A 458 24.30 -37.97 25.16
CA PRO A 458 23.00 -38.58 24.95
C PRO A 458 21.97 -38.03 25.93
N ASN A 459 20.68 -38.15 25.62
CA ASN A 459 19.62 -37.88 26.55
C ASN A 459 19.56 -38.97 27.63
N GLN A 460 18.77 -38.76 28.70
CA GLN A 460 18.67 -39.70 29.85
C GLN A 460 18.25 -41.10 29.43
N ASN A 461 17.49 -41.25 28.36
CA ASN A 461 17.00 -42.54 27.87
C ASN A 461 17.93 -43.15 26.80
N ALA A 462 19.03 -42.49 26.45
CA ALA A 462 19.94 -42.87 25.36
C ALA A 462 19.24 -43.10 24.00
N GLU A 463 18.22 -42.28 23.68
CA GLU A 463 17.50 -42.32 22.43
C GLU A 463 18.13 -41.40 21.39
N VAL A 464 18.47 -40.18 21.79
CA VAL A 464 19.07 -39.17 20.91
C VAL A 464 20.27 -38.53 21.62
N ALA A 465 21.34 -38.34 20.89
CA ALA A 465 22.48 -37.56 21.34
C ALA A 465 22.45 -36.16 20.76
N MET A 466 22.97 -35.20 21.51
CA MET A 466 23.12 -33.80 21.13
C MET A 466 24.59 -33.40 21.18
N LEU A 467 25.12 -32.89 20.10
CA LEU A 467 26.45 -32.29 20.02
C LEU A 467 26.31 -30.80 19.69
N GLN A 468 26.81 -29.94 20.54
CA GLN A 468 26.90 -28.50 20.29
C GLN A 468 28.19 -28.22 19.51
N VAL A 469 28.06 -27.73 18.30
CA VAL A 469 29.16 -27.43 17.39
C VAL A 469 29.36 -25.92 17.32
N VAL A 470 30.48 -25.43 17.70
CA VAL A 470 30.85 -24.01 17.62
C VAL A 470 31.65 -23.80 16.33
N PRO A 471 31.12 -22.97 15.37
CA PRO A 471 31.85 -22.63 14.16
C PRO A 471 33.07 -21.73 14.44
N THR A 472 34.04 -21.68 13.53
CA THR A 472 35.14 -20.68 13.55
C THR A 472 34.68 -19.29 13.14
N THR A 473 33.58 -19.19 12.38
CA THR A 473 32.99 -17.96 11.85
C THR A 473 31.66 -17.62 12.53
N GLY A 474 31.22 -16.35 12.38
CA GLY A 474 29.97 -15.88 12.98
C GLY A 474 28.73 -16.49 12.36
N PRO A 475 27.55 -16.36 13.03
CA PRO A 475 26.30 -16.95 12.54
C PRO A 475 25.83 -16.41 11.18
N ASP A 476 26.25 -15.21 10.81
CA ASP A 476 25.87 -14.51 9.56
C ASP A 476 26.89 -14.73 8.44
N ASP A 477 27.97 -15.46 8.69
CA ASP A 477 29.02 -15.69 7.71
C ASP A 477 28.62 -16.80 6.73
N PRO A 478 28.84 -16.63 5.41
CA PRO A 478 28.60 -17.68 4.42
C PRO A 478 29.35 -18.99 4.75
N ALA A 479 30.55 -18.91 5.33
CA ALA A 479 31.32 -20.10 5.72
C ALA A 479 30.61 -20.95 6.80
N THR A 480 29.81 -20.31 7.67
CA THR A 480 28.96 -21.05 8.64
C THR A 480 27.82 -21.78 7.92
N ALA A 481 27.23 -21.19 6.85
CA ALA A 481 26.24 -21.88 6.04
C ALA A 481 26.85 -23.07 5.26
N ASP A 482 28.07 -22.91 4.75
CA ASP A 482 28.80 -24.00 4.10
C ASP A 482 29.16 -25.13 5.09
N LEU A 483 29.48 -24.80 6.34
CA LEU A 483 29.67 -25.79 7.40
C LEU A 483 28.39 -26.56 7.70
N VAL A 484 27.23 -25.87 7.78
CA VAL A 484 25.95 -26.56 7.98
C VAL A 484 25.67 -27.55 6.84
N GLN A 485 25.98 -27.17 5.60
CA GLN A 485 25.82 -28.08 4.47
C GLN A 485 26.82 -29.23 4.53
N THR A 486 28.06 -28.97 4.88
CA THR A 486 29.11 -30.03 5.06
C THR A 486 28.69 -31.05 6.14
N LEU A 487 28.15 -30.59 7.26
CA LEU A 487 27.66 -31.46 8.32
C LEU A 487 26.45 -32.30 7.84
N ARG A 488 25.57 -31.74 7.02
CA ARG A 488 24.44 -32.46 6.40
C ARG A 488 24.90 -33.50 5.40
N ASP A 489 25.87 -33.19 4.58
CA ASP A 489 26.41 -34.09 3.56
C ASP A 489 27.16 -35.29 4.18
N ARG A 490 27.61 -35.20 5.47
CA ARG A 490 28.18 -36.32 6.21
C ARG A 490 27.12 -37.30 6.75
N HIS A 491 25.84 -36.99 6.67
CA HIS A 491 24.73 -37.87 7.16
C HIS A 491 24.83 -39.30 6.66
N ASP A 492 25.00 -39.49 5.34
CA ASP A 492 25.07 -40.84 4.74
C ASP A 492 26.32 -41.60 5.20
N GLN A 493 27.47 -40.92 5.39
CA GLN A 493 28.71 -41.53 5.90
C GLN A 493 28.54 -42.00 7.34
N TRP A 494 27.89 -41.20 8.19
CA TRP A 494 27.64 -41.57 9.57
C TRP A 494 26.58 -42.66 9.69
N LEU A 495 25.56 -42.65 8.80
CA LEU A 495 24.58 -43.71 8.72
C LEU A 495 25.22 -45.04 8.32
N GLU A 496 26.08 -45.07 7.30
CA GLU A 496 26.81 -46.26 6.88
C GLU A 496 27.80 -46.78 7.94
N ARG A 497 28.54 -45.86 8.59
CA ARG A 497 29.62 -46.22 9.52
C ARG A 497 29.14 -46.60 10.90
N TYR A 498 28.19 -45.87 11.43
CA TYR A 498 27.69 -45.99 12.80
C TYR A 498 26.25 -46.48 12.91
N GLY A 499 25.50 -46.53 11.80
CA GLY A 499 24.11 -46.91 11.79
C GLY A 499 23.16 -45.86 12.43
N VAL A 500 23.59 -44.58 12.44
CA VAL A 500 22.85 -43.51 13.13
C VAL A 500 22.36 -42.44 12.15
N GLU A 501 21.12 -42.06 12.29
CA GLU A 501 20.55 -40.91 11.60
C GLU A 501 20.99 -39.61 12.31
N THR A 502 21.56 -38.70 11.56
CA THR A 502 22.00 -37.41 12.06
C THR A 502 21.22 -36.26 11.44
N ALA A 503 21.01 -35.18 12.18
CA ALA A 503 20.40 -33.97 11.64
C ALA A 503 21.04 -32.72 12.27
N VAL A 504 21.17 -31.66 11.46
CA VAL A 504 21.71 -30.37 11.91
C VAL A 504 20.56 -29.42 12.24
N THR A 505 20.57 -28.88 13.45
CA THR A 505 19.58 -27.96 13.99
C THR A 505 20.24 -26.84 14.80
N GLY A 506 19.51 -26.18 15.66
CA GLY A 506 19.90 -24.99 16.39
C GLY A 506 19.44 -23.71 15.71
N MET A 507 19.49 -22.59 16.45
CA MET A 507 18.96 -21.31 15.95
C MET A 507 19.67 -20.87 14.65
N THR A 508 20.99 -21.00 14.58
CA THR A 508 21.78 -20.63 13.42
C THR A 508 21.45 -21.47 12.18
N ALA A 509 21.31 -22.79 12.32
CA ALA A 509 20.91 -23.66 11.21
C ALA A 509 19.49 -23.34 10.71
N MET A 510 18.56 -23.05 11.63
CA MET A 510 17.22 -22.58 11.26
C MET A 510 17.25 -21.25 10.52
N GLN A 511 18.05 -20.28 10.97
CA GLN A 511 18.20 -18.98 10.28
C GLN A 511 18.75 -19.15 8.87
N ILE A 512 19.70 -20.07 8.66
CA ILE A 512 20.24 -20.41 7.34
C ILE A 512 19.15 -21.03 6.45
N ASP A 513 18.36 -21.96 6.96
CA ASP A 513 17.24 -22.57 6.21
C ASP A 513 16.17 -21.52 5.84
N VAL A 514 15.82 -20.62 6.78
CA VAL A 514 14.90 -19.51 6.52
C VAL A 514 15.44 -18.59 5.43
N ASN A 515 16.72 -18.20 5.52
CA ASN A 515 17.37 -17.34 4.53
C ASN A 515 17.38 -18.00 3.13
N SER A 516 17.75 -19.28 3.05
CA SER A 516 17.73 -20.04 1.79
C SER A 516 16.32 -20.10 1.19
N ARG A 517 15.32 -20.37 2.01
CA ARG A 517 13.90 -20.41 1.56
C ARG A 517 13.41 -19.05 1.07
N LEU A 518 13.77 -17.97 1.76
CA LEU A 518 13.46 -16.58 1.36
C LEU A 518 14.07 -16.24 0.01
N MET A 519 15.37 -16.56 -0.16
CA MET A 519 16.04 -16.33 -1.45
C MET A 519 15.41 -17.13 -2.58
N GLY A 520 15.05 -18.39 -2.33
CA GLY A 520 14.32 -19.22 -3.30
C GLY A 520 12.92 -18.70 -3.64
N ALA A 521 12.25 -18.01 -2.72
CA ALA A 521 10.93 -17.44 -2.93
C ALA A 521 10.95 -16.10 -3.69
N LEU A 522 12.10 -15.43 -3.82
CA LEU A 522 12.22 -14.13 -4.46
C LEU A 522 11.82 -14.14 -5.93
N LEU A 523 12.25 -15.15 -6.69
CA LEU A 523 11.92 -15.26 -8.11
C LEU A 523 10.42 -15.56 -8.35
N PRO A 524 9.78 -16.56 -7.72
CA PRO A 524 8.35 -16.79 -7.85
C PRO A 524 7.51 -15.57 -7.46
N PHE A 525 7.87 -14.90 -6.37
CA PHE A 525 7.19 -13.69 -5.94
C PHE A 525 7.38 -12.53 -6.93
N GLY A 526 8.58 -12.37 -7.47
CA GLY A 526 8.87 -11.39 -8.52
C GLY A 526 8.03 -11.60 -9.78
N VAL A 527 7.90 -12.84 -10.23
CA VAL A 527 7.04 -13.20 -11.37
C VAL A 527 5.57 -12.89 -11.08
N LEU A 528 5.09 -13.19 -9.87
CA LEU A 528 3.73 -12.85 -9.45
C LEU A 528 3.49 -11.33 -9.51
N VAL A 529 4.38 -10.54 -8.92
CA VAL A 529 4.27 -9.07 -8.85
C VAL A 529 4.31 -8.46 -10.25
N VAL A 530 5.25 -8.90 -11.11
CA VAL A 530 5.37 -8.47 -12.50
C VAL A 530 4.11 -8.86 -13.30
N GLY A 531 3.65 -10.09 -13.19
CA GLY A 531 2.45 -10.56 -13.86
C GLY A 531 1.20 -9.78 -13.45
N LEU A 532 1.03 -9.55 -12.15
CA LEU A 532 -0.06 -8.74 -11.60
C LEU A 532 -0.01 -7.30 -12.13
N SER A 533 1.18 -6.68 -12.16
CA SER A 533 1.40 -5.35 -12.72
C SER A 533 0.92 -5.26 -14.17
N LEU A 534 1.37 -6.20 -15.01
CA LEU A 534 1.02 -6.21 -16.43
C LEU A 534 -0.49 -6.34 -16.64
N VAL A 535 -1.14 -7.23 -15.91
CA VAL A 535 -2.59 -7.48 -16.04
C VAL A 535 -3.40 -6.28 -15.54
N LEU A 536 -3.11 -5.78 -14.32
CA LEU A 536 -3.87 -4.68 -13.72
C LEU A 536 -3.74 -3.38 -14.52
N LEU A 537 -2.51 -3.01 -14.91
CA LEU A 537 -2.31 -1.79 -15.70
C LEU A 537 -2.85 -1.90 -17.12
N ALA A 538 -2.78 -3.11 -17.75
CA ALA A 538 -3.39 -3.33 -19.05
C ALA A 538 -4.92 -3.15 -18.98
N ALA A 539 -5.56 -3.62 -17.93
CA ALA A 539 -6.99 -3.46 -17.71
C ALA A 539 -7.40 -1.98 -17.49
N VAL A 540 -6.59 -1.23 -16.72
CA VAL A 540 -6.87 0.19 -16.43
C VAL A 540 -6.62 1.09 -17.63
N PHE A 541 -5.44 0.98 -18.25
CA PHE A 541 -5.05 1.91 -19.33
C PHE A 541 -5.45 1.48 -20.72
N ARG A 542 -5.93 0.21 -20.86
CA ARG A 542 -6.26 -0.38 -22.17
C ARG A 542 -5.10 -0.18 -23.18
N SER A 543 -3.91 -0.53 -22.75
CA SER A 543 -2.66 -0.44 -23.48
C SER A 543 -1.73 -1.59 -23.11
N VAL A 544 -0.86 -2.02 -24.00
CA VAL A 544 0.21 -3.00 -23.73
C VAL A 544 1.51 -2.28 -23.33
N TRP A 545 1.79 -1.14 -23.95
CA TRP A 545 3.06 -0.45 -23.72
C TRP A 545 3.16 0.28 -22.39
N VAL A 546 2.02 0.76 -21.86
CA VAL A 546 2.00 1.43 -20.54
C VAL A 546 2.37 0.46 -19.42
N PRO A 547 1.77 -0.75 -19.32
CA PRO A 547 2.20 -1.76 -18.35
C PRO A 547 3.66 -2.16 -18.49
N VAL A 548 4.13 -2.43 -19.69
CA VAL A 548 5.51 -2.87 -19.93
C VAL A 548 6.52 -1.83 -19.44
N LYS A 549 6.35 -0.56 -19.83
CA LYS A 549 7.25 0.51 -19.37
C LYS A 549 7.19 0.72 -17.85
N ALA A 550 5.99 0.63 -17.26
CA ALA A 550 5.80 0.80 -15.82
C ALA A 550 6.51 -0.31 -15.04
N THR A 551 6.36 -1.56 -15.50
CA THR A 551 7.01 -2.72 -14.89
C THR A 551 8.54 -2.64 -15.01
N LEU A 552 9.09 -2.25 -16.16
CA LEU A 552 10.54 -2.06 -16.34
C LEU A 552 11.07 -0.93 -15.45
N GLY A 553 10.33 0.18 -15.35
CA GLY A 553 10.67 1.27 -14.43
C GLY A 553 10.65 0.84 -12.96
N PHE A 554 9.64 0.07 -12.57
CA PHE A 554 9.54 -0.52 -11.24
C PHE A 554 10.73 -1.44 -10.91
N LEU A 555 11.07 -2.38 -11.81
CA LEU A 555 12.21 -3.28 -11.62
C LEU A 555 13.53 -2.51 -11.48
N LEU A 556 13.69 -1.44 -12.25
CA LEU A 556 14.86 -0.58 -12.16
C LEU A 556 14.91 0.19 -10.82
N SER A 557 13.78 0.66 -10.31
CA SER A 557 13.67 1.30 -9.00
C SER A 557 14.01 0.34 -7.86
N VAL A 558 13.47 -0.88 -7.92
CA VAL A 558 13.73 -1.94 -6.91
C VAL A 558 15.20 -2.34 -6.93
N GLY A 559 15.75 -2.58 -8.12
CA GLY A 559 17.18 -2.93 -8.26
C GLY A 559 18.09 -1.84 -7.71
N ALA A 560 17.82 -0.57 -8.03
CA ALA A 560 18.59 0.56 -7.51
C ALA A 560 18.42 0.73 -5.99
N ALA A 561 17.24 0.46 -5.43
CA ALA A 561 17.01 0.48 -3.99
C ALA A 561 17.78 -0.65 -3.29
N PHE A 562 17.85 -1.85 -3.87
CA PHE A 562 18.71 -2.93 -3.37
C PHE A 562 20.18 -2.54 -3.39
N GLY A 563 20.66 -1.97 -4.50
CA GLY A 563 22.04 -1.53 -4.61
C GLY A 563 22.40 -0.45 -3.58
N ALA A 564 21.54 0.54 -3.39
CA ALA A 564 21.76 1.56 -2.36
C ALA A 564 21.75 0.95 -0.95
N THR A 565 20.86 0.00 -0.68
CA THR A 565 20.80 -0.69 0.62
C THR A 565 22.08 -1.52 0.86
N THR A 566 22.56 -2.23 -0.15
CA THR A 566 23.82 -2.99 -0.09
C THR A 566 25.00 -2.07 0.22
N LEU A 567 25.15 -0.97 -0.51
CA LEU A 567 26.23 0.00 -0.29
C LEU A 567 26.25 0.53 1.14
N VAL A 568 25.07 0.84 1.71
CA VAL A 568 24.98 1.44 3.05
C VAL A 568 25.13 0.39 4.14
N PHE A 569 24.40 -0.71 4.06
CA PHE A 569 24.33 -1.69 5.16
C PHE A 569 25.39 -2.79 5.05
N ASN A 570 25.60 -3.38 3.86
CA ASN A 570 26.63 -4.43 3.73
C ASN A 570 28.04 -3.85 3.67
N ASP A 571 28.25 -2.82 2.85
CA ASP A 571 29.58 -2.27 2.59
C ASP A 571 29.95 -1.13 3.56
N GLY A 572 28.95 -0.60 4.32
CA GLY A 572 29.17 0.43 5.34
C GLY A 572 29.41 1.84 4.78
N TYR A 573 29.12 2.10 3.49
CA TYR A 573 29.18 3.46 2.96
C TYR A 573 28.10 4.34 3.62
N LEU A 574 28.47 5.56 4.00
CA LEU A 574 27.55 6.50 4.67
C LEU A 574 26.94 5.96 5.99
N LYS A 575 27.61 5.02 6.65
CA LYS A 575 27.15 4.39 7.90
C LYS A 575 26.79 5.41 9.00
N GLU A 576 27.53 6.52 9.08
CA GLU A 576 27.27 7.60 10.05
C GLU A 576 25.89 8.26 9.83
N MET A 577 25.45 8.38 8.57
CA MET A 577 24.16 9.00 8.25
C MET A 577 22.97 8.17 8.74
N VAL A 578 23.15 6.85 8.82
CA VAL A 578 22.13 5.90 9.29
C VAL A 578 22.40 5.42 10.72
N ASN A 579 23.36 6.04 11.41
CA ASN A 579 23.79 5.69 12.77
C ASN A 579 24.13 4.20 12.92
N LEU A 580 25.11 3.73 12.10
CA LEU A 580 25.66 2.38 12.14
C LEU A 580 27.14 2.42 12.50
N GLU A 581 27.60 1.51 13.35
CA GLU A 581 29.00 1.38 13.73
C GLU A 581 29.82 0.62 12.69
N ARG A 582 29.23 -0.45 12.15
CA ARG A 582 29.86 -1.34 11.17
C ARG A 582 28.87 -1.77 10.09
N GLY A 583 29.38 -2.24 8.95
CA GLY A 583 28.57 -2.93 7.95
C GLY A 583 27.97 -4.21 8.53
N MET A 584 26.73 -4.52 8.14
CA MET A 584 25.97 -5.68 8.60
C MET A 584 25.19 -6.30 7.44
N PRO A 585 24.83 -7.58 7.49
CA PRO A 585 23.94 -8.17 6.50
C PRO A 585 22.60 -7.49 6.46
N VAL A 586 22.00 -7.44 5.29
CA VAL A 586 20.63 -6.96 5.11
C VAL A 586 19.67 -8.04 5.59
N ILE A 587 18.57 -7.63 6.22
CA ILE A 587 17.57 -8.56 6.74
C ILE A 587 16.98 -9.41 5.61
N SER A 588 16.96 -10.73 5.78
CA SER A 588 16.66 -11.71 4.72
C SER A 588 15.31 -11.54 4.04
N PHE A 589 14.30 -11.05 4.73
CA PHE A 589 12.97 -10.84 4.16
C PHE A 589 12.76 -9.44 3.52
N LEU A 590 13.76 -8.54 3.63
CA LEU A 590 13.68 -7.21 3.03
C LEU A 590 13.45 -7.25 1.51
N PRO A 591 14.15 -8.08 0.72
CA PRO A 591 13.97 -8.09 -0.73
C PRO A 591 12.52 -8.36 -1.16
N ILE A 592 11.89 -9.37 -0.56
CA ILE A 592 10.50 -9.73 -0.87
C ILE A 592 9.54 -8.63 -0.41
N LEU A 593 9.74 -8.12 0.81
CA LEU A 593 8.96 -7.01 1.36
C LEU A 593 9.05 -5.76 0.50
N LEU A 594 10.27 -5.34 0.18
CA LEU A 594 10.51 -4.13 -0.62
C LEU A 594 9.84 -4.22 -1.99
N MET A 595 9.97 -5.38 -2.66
CA MET A 595 9.28 -5.60 -3.93
C MET A 595 7.77 -5.46 -3.81
N GLY A 596 7.15 -6.08 -2.81
CA GLY A 596 5.69 -6.02 -2.62
C GLY A 596 5.18 -4.61 -2.28
N ILE A 597 5.87 -3.92 -1.37
CA ILE A 597 5.48 -2.58 -0.91
C ILE A 597 5.73 -1.54 -2.01
N LEU A 598 6.92 -1.51 -2.59
CA LEU A 598 7.23 -0.57 -3.67
C LEU A 598 6.33 -0.81 -4.88
N PHE A 599 5.97 -2.05 -5.20
CA PHE A 599 5.01 -2.33 -6.26
C PHE A 599 3.69 -1.63 -6.01
N GLY A 600 3.13 -1.79 -4.81
CA GLY A 600 1.88 -1.15 -4.45
C GLY A 600 1.94 0.38 -4.55
N LEU A 601 2.93 0.98 -3.88
CA LEU A 601 3.16 2.43 -3.90
C LEU A 601 3.48 2.95 -5.30
N ALA A 602 4.22 2.14 -6.08
CA ALA A 602 4.56 2.48 -7.45
C ALA A 602 3.33 2.54 -8.35
N MET A 603 2.37 1.64 -8.23
CA MET A 603 1.20 1.62 -9.09
C MET A 603 0.29 2.82 -8.90
N ASP A 604 0.14 3.32 -7.69
CA ASP A 604 -0.76 4.41 -7.34
C ASP A 604 -0.44 5.70 -8.12
N TYR A 605 0.82 6.08 -8.12
CA TYR A 605 1.26 7.28 -8.83
C TYR A 605 1.31 7.11 -10.36
N GLU A 606 1.61 5.90 -10.83
CA GLU A 606 1.57 5.60 -12.26
C GLU A 606 0.17 5.80 -12.80
N VAL A 607 -0.83 5.26 -12.09
CA VAL A 607 -2.24 5.44 -12.45
C VAL A 607 -2.59 6.93 -12.48
N PHE A 608 -2.21 7.68 -11.44
CA PHE A 608 -2.58 9.10 -11.35
C PHE A 608 -1.93 9.98 -12.42
N LEU A 609 -0.65 9.76 -12.71
CA LEU A 609 0.08 10.54 -13.74
C LEU A 609 -0.43 10.21 -15.15
N ILE A 610 -0.53 8.91 -15.46
CA ILE A 610 -0.87 8.47 -16.82
C ILE A 610 -2.32 8.72 -17.16
N SER A 611 -3.24 8.64 -16.19
CA SER A 611 -4.64 9.02 -16.45
C SER A 611 -4.76 10.48 -16.87
N ARG A 612 -4.05 11.40 -16.20
CA ARG A 612 -4.06 12.81 -16.61
C ARG A 612 -3.48 13.03 -18.00
N VAL A 613 -2.42 12.32 -18.36
CA VAL A 613 -1.86 12.37 -19.72
C VAL A 613 -2.88 11.83 -20.74
N ARG A 614 -3.60 10.75 -20.38
CA ARG A 614 -4.62 10.16 -21.23
C ARG A 614 -5.83 11.09 -21.41
N GLU A 615 -6.30 11.72 -20.34
CA GLU A 615 -7.39 12.71 -20.38
C GLU A 615 -7.06 13.83 -21.40
N GLU A 616 -5.86 14.41 -21.32
CA GLU A 616 -5.43 15.45 -22.25
C GLU A 616 -5.29 14.94 -23.71
N TYR A 617 -4.87 13.70 -23.89
CA TYR A 617 -4.75 13.07 -25.20
C TYR A 617 -6.12 12.80 -25.83
N VAL A 618 -7.09 12.26 -25.07
CA VAL A 618 -8.46 11.97 -25.54
C VAL A 618 -9.19 13.27 -25.92
N HIS A 619 -8.86 14.40 -25.26
CA HIS A 619 -9.38 15.72 -25.63
C HIS A 619 -8.73 16.32 -26.89
N GLY A 620 -7.95 15.53 -27.66
CA GLY A 620 -7.45 15.89 -29.00
C GLY A 620 -6.08 16.60 -29.02
N LYS A 621 -5.35 16.62 -27.88
CA LYS A 621 -3.98 17.14 -27.86
C LYS A 621 -2.99 16.17 -28.50
N LYS A 622 -1.91 16.71 -29.11
CA LYS A 622 -0.80 15.91 -29.60
C LYS A 622 -0.13 15.17 -28.41
N PRO A 623 0.41 13.95 -28.60
CA PRO A 623 0.98 13.14 -27.51
C PRO A 623 1.98 13.89 -26.62
N VAL A 624 2.92 14.63 -27.21
CA VAL A 624 3.95 15.40 -26.47
C VAL A 624 3.33 16.53 -25.63
N ASP A 625 2.33 17.23 -26.16
CA ASP A 625 1.66 18.32 -25.46
C ASP A 625 0.77 17.76 -24.32
N ALA A 626 0.08 16.65 -24.56
CA ALA A 626 -0.68 15.92 -23.53
C ALA A 626 0.22 15.49 -22.36
N ILE A 627 1.43 14.99 -22.63
CA ILE A 627 2.42 14.62 -21.61
C ILE A 627 2.84 15.85 -20.80
N ARG A 628 3.18 16.96 -21.46
CA ARG A 628 3.61 18.19 -20.78
C ARG A 628 2.52 18.78 -19.90
N ASP A 629 1.30 18.85 -20.41
CA ASP A 629 0.17 19.41 -19.67
C ASP A 629 -0.25 18.47 -18.51
N GLY A 630 -0.24 17.16 -18.72
CA GLY A 630 -0.44 16.17 -17.68
C GLY A 630 0.58 16.28 -16.55
N MET A 631 1.87 16.48 -16.88
CA MET A 631 2.91 16.72 -15.88
C MET A 631 2.72 18.02 -15.08
N VAL A 632 2.27 19.08 -15.73
CA VAL A 632 1.99 20.36 -15.07
C VAL A 632 0.80 20.24 -14.12
N ALA A 633 -0.22 19.49 -14.52
CA ALA A 633 -1.43 19.30 -13.73
C ALA A 633 -1.22 18.36 -12.51
N SER A 634 -0.54 17.23 -12.70
CA SER A 634 -0.35 16.20 -11.65
C SER A 634 0.95 16.35 -10.87
N GLY A 635 2.01 16.88 -11.46
CA GLY A 635 3.36 16.94 -10.89
C GLY A 635 3.43 17.52 -9.46
N PRO A 636 2.80 18.67 -9.16
CA PRO A 636 2.84 19.22 -7.81
C PRO A 636 2.29 18.27 -6.73
N VAL A 637 1.24 17.51 -7.03
CA VAL A 637 0.61 16.59 -6.09
C VAL A 637 1.46 15.33 -5.93
N VAL A 638 1.96 14.77 -7.04
CA VAL A 638 2.84 13.58 -7.04
C VAL A 638 4.13 13.86 -6.28
N VAL A 639 4.78 15.00 -6.53
CA VAL A 639 6.02 15.38 -5.82
C VAL A 639 5.75 15.62 -4.33
N ALA A 640 4.66 16.28 -4.00
CA ALA A 640 4.30 16.51 -2.59
C ALA A 640 4.11 15.20 -1.83
N ALA A 641 3.34 14.28 -2.39
CA ALA A 641 3.09 12.97 -1.83
C ALA A 641 4.39 12.15 -1.69
N ALA A 642 5.24 12.15 -2.73
CA ALA A 642 6.53 11.48 -2.68
C ALA A 642 7.47 12.05 -1.59
N VAL A 643 7.51 13.38 -1.43
CA VAL A 643 8.31 14.03 -0.37
C VAL A 643 7.77 13.68 1.01
N ILE A 644 6.45 13.62 1.19
CA ILE A 644 5.84 13.23 2.47
C ILE A 644 6.18 11.79 2.80
N MET A 645 6.02 10.86 1.87
CA MET A 645 6.35 9.45 2.09
C MET A 645 7.84 9.25 2.33
N PHE A 646 8.70 9.90 1.52
CA PHE A 646 10.14 9.90 1.75
C PHE A 646 10.47 10.38 3.17
N ALA A 647 9.88 11.49 3.60
CA ALA A 647 10.10 12.01 4.94
C ALA A 647 9.62 11.03 6.02
N VAL A 648 8.39 10.49 5.87
CA VAL A 648 7.86 9.51 6.84
C VAL A 648 8.83 8.33 6.98
N PHE A 649 9.27 7.72 5.89
CA PHE A 649 10.22 6.60 5.97
C PHE A 649 11.60 7.01 6.46
N ALA A 650 12.15 8.12 5.97
CA ALA A 650 13.50 8.58 6.33
C ALA A 650 13.66 8.87 7.82
N PHE A 651 12.62 9.31 8.52
CA PHE A 651 12.66 9.58 9.95
C PHE A 651 12.62 8.32 10.84
N PHE A 652 12.29 7.14 10.27
CA PHE A 652 12.47 5.86 10.95
C PHE A 652 13.92 5.32 10.86
N VAL A 653 14.79 5.94 10.06
CA VAL A 653 16.16 5.45 9.85
C VAL A 653 17.13 5.72 11.02
N PRO A 654 17.19 6.93 11.62
CA PRO A 654 18.26 7.27 12.60
C PRO A 654 18.16 6.50 13.92
N GLU A 655 16.94 6.31 14.42
CA GLU A 655 16.66 5.65 15.69
C GLU A 655 15.70 4.51 15.47
N GLY A 656 16.06 3.33 15.75
CA GLY A 656 15.18 2.18 15.60
C GLY A 656 15.97 0.88 15.62
N ILE A 657 15.24 -0.18 15.72
CA ILE A 657 15.72 -1.54 15.56
C ILE A 657 16.41 -1.65 14.20
N SER A 658 17.57 -2.29 14.11
CA SER A 658 18.32 -2.46 12.86
C SER A 658 17.47 -2.91 11.68
N SER A 659 16.54 -3.82 11.91
CA SER A 659 15.60 -4.32 10.89
C SER A 659 14.72 -3.21 10.34
N ILE A 660 14.22 -2.32 11.20
CA ILE A 660 13.36 -1.21 10.81
C ILE A 660 14.15 -0.13 10.06
N LYS A 661 15.38 0.16 10.51
CA LYS A 661 16.29 1.08 9.79
C LYS A 661 16.48 0.66 8.34
N GLN A 662 16.76 -0.62 8.11
CA GLN A 662 16.98 -1.18 6.78
C GLN A 662 15.72 -1.08 5.90
N ILE A 663 14.55 -1.47 6.44
CA ILE A 663 13.27 -1.39 5.73
C ILE A 663 12.93 0.07 5.40
N ALA A 664 13.04 0.95 6.39
CA ALA A 664 12.73 2.37 6.23
C ALA A 664 13.64 3.06 5.22
N PHE A 665 14.95 2.79 5.26
CA PHE A 665 15.93 3.30 4.31
C PHE A 665 15.62 2.82 2.89
N ALA A 666 15.44 1.51 2.71
CA ALA A 666 15.13 0.92 1.41
C ALA A 666 13.85 1.48 0.80
N LEU A 667 12.79 1.67 1.61
CA LEU A 667 11.54 2.28 1.19
C LEU A 667 11.71 3.77 0.86
N ALA A 668 12.43 4.54 1.70
CA ALA A 668 12.69 5.95 1.45
C ALA A 668 13.42 6.16 0.12
N VAL A 669 14.52 5.43 -0.09
CA VAL A 669 15.32 5.49 -1.32
C VAL A 669 14.49 4.99 -2.52
N GLY A 670 13.79 3.86 -2.36
CA GLY A 670 12.94 3.29 -3.40
C GLY A 670 11.85 4.26 -3.87
N VAL A 671 11.12 4.89 -2.93
CA VAL A 671 10.11 5.92 -3.24
C VAL A 671 10.73 7.14 -3.90
N ALA A 672 11.88 7.61 -3.43
CA ALA A 672 12.56 8.76 -4.05
C ALA A 672 12.99 8.45 -5.48
N ILE A 673 13.60 7.30 -5.73
CA ILE A 673 14.01 6.86 -7.08
C ILE A 673 12.79 6.71 -7.98
N ASP A 674 11.75 6.03 -7.50
CA ASP A 674 10.53 5.80 -8.28
C ASP A 674 9.84 7.12 -8.64
N ALA A 675 9.61 8.01 -7.69
CA ALA A 675 8.90 9.26 -7.93
C ALA A 675 9.69 10.22 -8.83
N PHE A 676 10.98 10.45 -8.53
CA PHE A 676 11.76 11.48 -9.22
C PHE A 676 12.46 10.97 -10.48
N CYS A 677 13.14 9.83 -10.38
CA CYS A 677 13.92 9.30 -11.52
C CYS A 677 13.03 8.55 -12.51
N VAL A 678 12.13 7.71 -12.03
CA VAL A 678 11.29 6.91 -12.93
C VAL A 678 10.08 7.70 -13.39
N ARG A 679 9.22 8.20 -12.51
CA ARG A 679 7.92 8.79 -12.92
C ARG A 679 8.02 10.18 -13.47
N MET A 680 8.75 11.06 -12.78
CA MET A 680 8.87 12.44 -13.23
C MET A 680 9.88 12.60 -14.36
N THR A 681 10.73 11.59 -14.63
CA THR A 681 11.82 11.70 -15.61
C THR A 681 11.75 10.63 -16.70
N LEU A 682 11.81 9.34 -16.35
CA LEU A 682 11.84 8.23 -17.31
C LEU A 682 10.50 8.06 -18.04
N VAL A 683 9.39 8.05 -17.30
CA VAL A 683 8.05 7.81 -17.85
C VAL A 683 7.68 8.85 -18.93
N PRO A 684 7.80 10.16 -18.71
CA PRO A 684 7.54 11.16 -19.76
C PRO A 684 8.44 11.00 -20.99
N ALA A 685 9.71 10.65 -20.79
CA ALA A 685 10.65 10.43 -21.90
C ALA A 685 10.25 9.19 -22.74
N VAL A 686 9.93 8.07 -22.09
CA VAL A 686 9.49 6.85 -22.79
C VAL A 686 8.16 7.06 -23.48
N MET A 687 7.19 7.74 -22.85
CA MET A 687 5.91 8.09 -23.47
C MET A 687 6.08 9.00 -24.70
N ALA A 688 7.02 9.95 -24.64
CA ALA A 688 7.32 10.82 -25.78
C ALA A 688 7.94 10.04 -26.97
N LEU A 689 8.76 8.99 -26.69
CA LEU A 689 9.31 8.09 -27.70
C LEU A 689 8.24 7.21 -28.34
N LEU A 690 7.32 6.69 -27.53
CA LEU A 690 6.24 5.82 -28.00
C LEU A 690 5.17 6.61 -28.77
N GLY A 691 4.94 7.88 -28.44
CA GLY A 691 3.92 8.72 -29.08
C GLY A 691 2.53 8.07 -29.03
N GLU A 692 1.88 7.95 -30.20
CA GLU A 692 0.55 7.33 -30.31
C GLU A 692 0.56 5.83 -30.02
N ARG A 693 1.70 5.14 -30.24
CA ARG A 693 1.84 3.71 -29.97
C ARG A 693 1.70 3.38 -28.47
N ALA A 694 1.89 4.37 -27.61
CA ALA A 694 1.71 4.21 -26.16
C ALA A 694 0.31 3.72 -25.81
N TRP A 695 -0.71 4.02 -26.63
CA TRP A 695 -2.12 3.66 -26.39
C TRP A 695 -2.60 2.47 -27.22
N TRP A 696 -1.68 1.74 -27.87
CA TRP A 696 -2.03 0.59 -28.69
C TRP A 696 -2.47 -0.61 -27.85
N LEU A 697 -3.62 -1.21 -28.24
CA LEU A 697 -4.17 -2.42 -27.65
C LEU A 697 -4.64 -3.38 -28.76
N PRO A 698 -4.27 -4.69 -28.72
CA PRO A 698 -4.79 -5.68 -29.65
C PRO A 698 -6.30 -5.87 -29.50
N ARG A 699 -7.02 -6.00 -30.61
CA ARG A 699 -8.49 -6.13 -30.63
C ARG A 699 -9.04 -7.30 -29.82
N TRP A 700 -8.32 -8.41 -29.73
CA TRP A 700 -8.73 -9.54 -28.92
C TRP A 700 -8.66 -9.24 -27.42
N LEU A 701 -7.64 -8.51 -26.99
CA LEU A 701 -7.45 -8.12 -25.60
C LEU A 701 -8.46 -7.02 -25.20
N ASP A 702 -8.81 -6.14 -26.13
CA ASP A 702 -9.80 -5.09 -25.96
C ASP A 702 -11.21 -5.63 -25.64
N LYS A 703 -11.56 -6.82 -26.19
CA LYS A 703 -12.83 -7.52 -25.94
C LYS A 703 -12.87 -8.28 -24.61
N THR A 704 -11.72 -8.69 -24.09
CA THR A 704 -11.63 -9.53 -22.88
C THR A 704 -11.41 -8.74 -21.60
N LEU A 705 -10.78 -7.55 -21.68
CA LEU A 705 -10.49 -6.74 -20.51
C LEU A 705 -11.73 -5.99 -20.00
N PRO A 706 -11.98 -6.00 -18.68
CA PRO A 706 -13.03 -5.20 -18.07
C PRO A 706 -12.74 -3.69 -18.22
N THR A 707 -13.80 -2.89 -18.26
CA THR A 707 -13.68 -1.43 -18.26
C THR A 707 -13.72 -0.90 -16.84
N PHE A 708 -12.60 -0.34 -16.37
CA PHE A 708 -12.51 0.32 -15.05
C PHE A 708 -12.60 1.84 -15.21
N ASP A 709 -13.62 2.45 -14.61
CA ASP A 709 -13.74 3.92 -14.50
C ASP A 709 -13.00 4.36 -13.23
N VAL A 710 -11.69 4.51 -13.33
CA VAL A 710 -10.82 4.88 -12.21
C VAL A 710 -10.93 6.38 -11.87
N GLU A 711 -11.24 7.23 -12.86
CA GLU A 711 -11.28 8.68 -12.68
C GLU A 711 -12.70 9.26 -12.52
N GLY A 712 -13.73 8.43 -12.64
CA GLY A 712 -15.11 8.89 -12.55
C GLY A 712 -15.54 9.74 -13.76
N GLU A 713 -14.96 9.46 -14.96
CA GLU A 713 -15.38 10.12 -16.20
C GLU A 713 -16.88 9.95 -16.45
N VAL A 714 -17.39 8.72 -16.29
CA VAL A 714 -18.81 8.39 -16.40
C VAL A 714 -19.66 9.19 -15.39
N LEU A 715 -19.16 9.39 -14.17
CA LEU A 715 -19.83 10.20 -13.16
C LEU A 715 -19.81 11.68 -13.55
N THR A 716 -18.67 12.17 -14.01
CA THR A 716 -18.50 13.58 -14.42
C THR A 716 -19.38 13.91 -15.61
N GLU A 717 -19.47 13.01 -16.59
CA GLU A 717 -20.37 13.13 -17.74
C GLU A 717 -21.85 13.09 -17.32
N LYS A 718 -22.23 12.13 -16.47
CA LYS A 718 -23.61 12.09 -15.90
C LYS A 718 -23.95 13.37 -15.14
N LEU A 719 -23.05 13.94 -14.36
CA LEU A 719 -23.27 15.18 -13.62
C LEU A 719 -23.33 16.40 -14.55
N LYS A 720 -22.49 16.46 -15.59
CA LYS A 720 -22.58 17.47 -16.64
C LYS A 720 -23.91 17.37 -17.38
N LEU A 721 -24.32 16.17 -17.76
CA LEU A 721 -25.60 15.91 -18.40
C LEU A 721 -26.77 16.18 -17.48
N ALA A 722 -26.65 15.98 -16.17
CA ALA A 722 -27.71 16.33 -15.21
C ALA A 722 -27.98 17.84 -15.12
N GLN A 723 -26.97 18.67 -15.36
CA GLN A 723 -27.07 20.13 -15.35
C GLN A 723 -27.29 20.75 -16.75
N TRP A 724 -27.23 19.95 -17.82
CA TRP A 724 -27.43 20.38 -19.19
C TRP A 724 -28.90 20.26 -19.60
N PRO A 725 -29.45 21.22 -20.37
CA PRO A 725 -28.93 22.55 -20.60
C PRO A 725 -29.10 23.43 -19.36
N GLY A 726 -28.32 24.46 -19.19
CA GLY A 726 -28.60 25.46 -18.14
C GLY A 726 -29.88 26.25 -18.50
N GLY A 727 -30.77 26.49 -17.55
CA GLY A 727 -32.04 27.21 -17.72
C GLY A 727 -33.28 26.34 -17.44
N ASP A 728 -34.47 26.99 -17.35
CA ASP A 728 -35.77 26.37 -17.00
C ASP A 728 -36.50 25.84 -18.24
N HIS A 729 -35.77 25.13 -19.14
CA HIS A 729 -36.39 24.55 -20.33
C HIS A 729 -37.09 23.21 -20.00
N VAL A 730 -38.35 23.08 -20.38
CA VAL A 730 -39.08 21.80 -20.29
C VAL A 730 -38.70 20.86 -21.42
N LEU A 731 -38.28 21.44 -22.57
CA LEU A 731 -37.72 20.71 -23.71
C LEU A 731 -36.54 21.48 -24.26
N TYR A 732 -35.41 20.79 -24.42
CA TYR A 732 -34.24 21.30 -25.10
C TYR A 732 -33.64 20.19 -25.95
N ALA A 733 -33.49 20.41 -27.22
CA ALA A 733 -32.89 19.51 -28.20
C ALA A 733 -31.68 20.18 -28.84
N ASP A 734 -30.60 19.43 -28.96
CA ASP A 734 -29.32 19.88 -29.50
C ASP A 734 -28.88 18.93 -30.61
N GLU A 735 -28.92 19.39 -31.83
CA GLU A 735 -28.57 18.66 -33.06
C GLU A 735 -29.24 17.27 -33.15
N VAL A 736 -30.49 17.15 -32.70
CA VAL A 736 -31.23 15.89 -32.75
C VAL A 736 -31.49 15.52 -34.21
N ALA A 737 -31.06 14.33 -34.62
CA ALA A 737 -31.30 13.78 -35.92
C ALA A 737 -31.83 12.34 -35.85
N VAL A 738 -32.61 11.98 -36.86
CA VAL A 738 -33.12 10.62 -37.10
C VAL A 738 -32.75 10.23 -38.52
N GLU A 739 -32.06 9.10 -38.68
CA GLU A 739 -31.54 8.64 -39.96
C GLU A 739 -32.68 8.58 -40.99
N ASP A 740 -32.45 9.18 -42.18
CA ASP A 740 -33.36 9.27 -43.30
C ASP A 740 -34.66 10.08 -43.09
N LEU A 741 -34.94 10.56 -41.87
CA LEU A 741 -36.19 11.26 -41.54
C LEU A 741 -35.99 12.71 -41.14
N LEU A 742 -34.99 12.99 -40.31
CA LEU A 742 -34.78 14.31 -39.71
C LEU A 742 -33.32 14.72 -39.75
N PRO A 743 -32.98 15.87 -40.38
CA PRO A 743 -31.65 16.45 -40.29
C PRO A 743 -31.35 16.98 -38.89
N PRO A 744 -30.05 17.20 -38.50
CA PRO A 744 -29.69 17.74 -37.19
C PRO A 744 -30.50 19.01 -36.88
N THR A 745 -31.30 18.97 -35.82
CA THR A 745 -32.26 20.02 -35.48
C THR A 745 -32.12 20.38 -34.01
N SER A 746 -32.12 21.69 -33.69
CA SER A 746 -32.05 22.21 -32.33
C SER A 746 -33.32 23.01 -32.00
N LEU A 747 -33.80 22.84 -30.76
CA LEU A 747 -35.05 23.44 -30.30
C LEU A 747 -35.02 23.65 -28.77
N ALA A 748 -35.54 24.81 -28.32
CA ALA A 748 -35.72 25.11 -26.91
C ALA A 748 -37.17 25.52 -26.61
N LEU A 749 -37.76 25.03 -25.53
CA LEU A 749 -39.14 25.32 -25.12
C LEU A 749 -39.21 25.43 -23.59
N GLU A 750 -39.80 26.53 -23.13
CA GLU A 750 -40.02 26.78 -21.71
C GLU A 750 -41.44 26.36 -21.29
N LEU A 751 -41.69 26.24 -20.02
CA LEU A 751 -43.01 25.97 -19.47
C LEU A 751 -43.98 27.13 -19.81
N GLY A 752 -45.24 26.79 -20.14
CA GLY A 752 -46.24 27.75 -20.53
C GLY A 752 -46.20 28.19 -22.00
N ASN A 753 -45.15 27.87 -22.73
CA ASN A 753 -45.00 28.26 -24.13
C ASN A 753 -45.62 27.21 -25.07
N VAL A 754 -46.09 27.73 -26.22
CA VAL A 754 -46.64 26.95 -27.33
C VAL A 754 -45.83 27.24 -28.59
N ILE A 755 -45.17 26.20 -29.14
CA ILE A 755 -44.41 26.36 -30.38
C ILE A 755 -45.00 25.55 -31.54
N GLY A 756 -44.73 26.02 -32.74
CA GLY A 756 -45.05 25.34 -33.99
C GLY A 756 -43.83 24.63 -34.59
N ILE A 757 -44.02 23.46 -35.20
CA ILE A 757 -43.04 22.78 -36.06
C ILE A 757 -43.68 22.65 -37.44
N ALA A 758 -43.09 23.31 -38.42
CA ALA A 758 -43.56 23.30 -39.82
C ALA A 758 -42.63 22.45 -40.71
N GLY A 759 -43.17 21.71 -41.65
CA GLY A 759 -42.39 20.98 -42.62
C GLY A 759 -42.99 19.70 -43.16
N PRO A 760 -42.24 18.95 -43.99
CA PRO A 760 -42.67 17.66 -44.52
C PRO A 760 -43.08 16.69 -43.43
N VAL A 761 -44.09 15.88 -43.66
CA VAL A 761 -44.63 14.90 -42.69
C VAL A 761 -43.55 14.03 -42.10
N SER A 762 -42.63 13.54 -42.92
CA SER A 762 -41.52 12.68 -42.45
C SER A 762 -40.64 13.36 -41.38
N SER A 763 -40.27 14.62 -41.62
CA SER A 763 -39.31 15.34 -40.73
C SER A 763 -40.04 15.89 -39.50
N ARG A 764 -41.21 16.52 -39.61
CA ARG A 764 -41.95 17.08 -38.48
C ARG A 764 -42.48 16.01 -37.52
N THR A 765 -43.09 14.93 -38.08
CA THR A 765 -43.56 13.78 -37.30
C THR A 765 -42.37 13.01 -36.73
N GLY A 766 -41.28 12.84 -37.50
CA GLY A 766 -40.07 12.26 -37.02
C GLY A 766 -39.49 12.98 -35.81
N LEU A 767 -39.41 14.32 -35.83
CA LEU A 767 -38.98 15.15 -34.71
C LEU A 767 -39.93 15.02 -33.49
N ALA A 768 -41.24 15.10 -33.69
CA ALA A 768 -42.23 14.97 -32.62
C ALA A 768 -42.20 13.61 -31.95
N LEU A 769 -42.09 12.53 -32.72
CA LEU A 769 -41.94 11.17 -32.20
C LEU A 769 -40.61 10.94 -31.49
N ALA A 770 -39.49 11.47 -32.01
CA ALA A 770 -38.19 11.40 -31.37
C ALA A 770 -38.16 12.10 -30.03
N LEU A 771 -38.63 13.35 -29.97
CA LEU A 771 -38.71 14.15 -28.74
C LEU A 771 -39.72 13.63 -27.72
N SER A 772 -40.76 12.92 -28.19
CA SER A 772 -41.75 12.27 -27.31
C SER A 772 -41.28 10.90 -26.81
N GLY A 773 -40.06 10.44 -27.16
CA GLY A 773 -39.49 9.15 -26.75
C GLY A 773 -40.10 7.93 -27.45
N ARG A 774 -40.82 8.13 -28.60
CA ARG A 774 -41.47 7.07 -29.39
C ARG A 774 -40.64 6.60 -30.56
N LEU A 775 -39.68 7.41 -30.98
CA LEU A 775 -38.73 7.10 -32.05
C LEU A 775 -37.30 7.29 -31.54
N GLY A 776 -36.37 6.39 -31.93
CA GLY A 776 -34.99 6.49 -31.51
C GLY A 776 -34.26 7.64 -32.19
N ILE A 777 -33.47 8.42 -31.43
CA ILE A 777 -32.56 9.45 -31.92
C ILE A 777 -31.28 8.77 -32.40
N THR A 778 -30.85 9.07 -33.64
CA THR A 778 -29.61 8.52 -34.24
C THR A 778 -28.38 9.32 -33.87
N SER A 779 -28.50 10.66 -33.80
CA SER A 779 -27.44 11.56 -33.31
C SER A 779 -28.03 12.76 -32.59
N GLY A 780 -27.22 13.51 -31.86
CA GLY A 780 -27.65 14.59 -31.01
C GLY A 780 -28.20 14.11 -29.67
N ARG A 781 -28.77 15.03 -28.87
CA ARG A 781 -29.34 14.75 -27.55
C ARG A 781 -30.48 15.72 -27.27
N ALA A 782 -31.44 15.28 -26.44
CA ALA A 782 -32.49 16.15 -25.97
C ALA A 782 -32.80 15.91 -24.49
N ARG A 783 -33.23 16.97 -23.80
CA ARG A 783 -33.85 16.87 -22.49
C ARG A 783 -35.32 17.23 -22.64
N VAL A 784 -36.21 16.31 -22.26
CA VAL A 784 -37.64 16.48 -22.39
C VAL A 784 -38.33 16.13 -21.06
N ALA A 785 -39.14 17.03 -20.53
CA ALA A 785 -39.78 16.85 -19.22
C ALA A 785 -38.81 16.42 -18.10
N GLY A 786 -37.59 16.94 -18.12
CA GLY A 786 -36.54 16.66 -17.16
C GLY A 786 -35.70 15.39 -17.42
N GLU A 787 -36.09 14.57 -18.40
CA GLU A 787 -35.40 13.30 -18.74
C GLU A 787 -34.52 13.44 -20.00
N LEU A 788 -33.43 12.69 -20.08
CA LEU A 788 -32.45 12.79 -21.16
C LEU A 788 -32.64 11.71 -22.24
N LEU A 789 -32.82 12.11 -23.49
CA LEU A 789 -32.81 11.25 -24.66
C LEU A 789 -31.43 11.13 -25.27
N PRO A 790 -31.03 9.97 -25.83
CA PRO A 790 -31.86 8.77 -26.05
C PRO A 790 -31.98 7.84 -24.83
N GLY A 791 -31.17 8.02 -23.76
CA GLY A 791 -31.02 7.05 -22.66
C GLY A 791 -32.29 6.78 -21.83
N ALA A 792 -33.17 7.78 -21.69
CA ALA A 792 -34.40 7.69 -20.86
C ALA A 792 -35.70 7.72 -21.69
N ALA A 793 -35.70 7.19 -22.92
CA ALA A 793 -36.86 7.23 -23.83
C ALA A 793 -38.16 6.72 -23.20
N ALA A 794 -38.11 5.64 -22.42
CA ALA A 794 -39.29 5.11 -21.73
C ALA A 794 -39.85 6.06 -20.63
N ALA A 795 -39.00 6.85 -19.98
CA ALA A 795 -39.40 7.83 -18.98
C ALA A 795 -39.98 9.07 -19.67
N VAL A 796 -39.40 9.54 -20.76
CA VAL A 796 -39.91 10.61 -21.60
C VAL A 796 -41.27 10.22 -22.16
N HIS A 797 -41.43 9.00 -22.67
CA HIS A 797 -42.69 8.50 -23.20
C HIS A 797 -43.83 8.59 -22.17
N ARG A 798 -43.56 8.31 -20.90
CA ARG A 798 -44.57 8.42 -19.82
C ARG A 798 -44.95 9.87 -19.46
N ARG A 799 -44.05 10.83 -19.68
CA ARG A 799 -44.20 12.25 -19.36
C ARG A 799 -44.64 13.10 -20.56
N THR A 800 -44.75 12.51 -21.73
CA THR A 800 -45.14 13.18 -22.97
C THR A 800 -46.39 12.53 -23.57
N ARG A 801 -47.23 13.34 -24.20
CA ARG A 801 -48.36 12.86 -24.98
C ARG A 801 -48.16 13.26 -26.43
N TYR A 802 -48.38 12.31 -27.33
CA TYR A 802 -48.41 12.55 -28.78
C TYR A 802 -49.77 12.18 -29.34
N THR A 803 -50.34 13.06 -30.18
CA THR A 803 -51.65 12.85 -30.83
C THR A 803 -51.54 13.35 -32.28
N ASP A 804 -52.06 12.57 -33.22
CA ASP A 804 -52.13 12.89 -34.63
C ASP A 804 -53.60 13.20 -34.96
N LEU A 805 -53.89 14.47 -35.27
CA LEU A 805 -55.25 14.94 -35.53
C LEU A 805 -55.86 14.42 -36.84
N ALA A 806 -55.02 14.00 -37.78
CA ALA A 806 -55.52 13.33 -38.98
C ALA A 806 -56.16 11.96 -38.70
N ARG A 807 -55.79 11.34 -37.58
CA ARG A 807 -56.34 10.05 -37.17
C ARG A 807 -57.40 10.17 -36.07
N GLU A 808 -57.21 11.12 -35.14
CA GLU A 808 -57.98 11.28 -33.92
C GLU A 808 -58.36 12.75 -33.68
N PRO A 809 -59.22 13.37 -34.54
CA PRO A 809 -59.58 14.80 -34.43
C PRO A 809 -60.30 15.14 -33.11
N GLU A 810 -61.02 14.22 -32.51
CA GLU A 810 -61.73 14.42 -31.24
C GLU A 810 -60.75 14.43 -30.01
N ALA A 811 -59.52 14.01 -30.16
CA ALA A 811 -58.56 13.99 -29.09
C ALA A 811 -58.24 15.39 -28.52
N LEU A 812 -58.45 16.47 -29.32
CA LEU A 812 -58.29 17.86 -28.85
C LEU A 812 -59.07 18.19 -27.57
N VAL A 813 -60.26 17.62 -27.39
CA VAL A 813 -61.11 17.87 -26.23
C VAL A 813 -60.60 17.18 -25.00
N LEU A 814 -59.82 16.06 -25.18
CA LEU A 814 -59.29 15.22 -24.12
C LEU A 814 -57.89 15.67 -23.64
N LEU A 815 -57.21 16.54 -24.42
CA LEU A 815 -55.92 17.07 -24.06
C LEU A 815 -56.02 18.09 -22.93
N ARG A 816 -55.32 17.82 -21.84
CA ARG A 816 -55.20 18.71 -20.67
C ARG A 816 -53.76 18.95 -20.31
N PRO A 817 -53.41 20.17 -19.85
CA PRO A 817 -52.11 20.41 -19.27
C PRO A 817 -51.87 19.52 -18.06
N VAL A 818 -50.66 18.93 -17.97
CA VAL A 818 -50.16 18.16 -16.81
C VAL A 818 -48.85 18.79 -16.39
N PRO A 819 -48.64 19.17 -15.13
CA PRO A 819 -47.46 19.85 -14.69
C PRO A 819 -46.16 19.12 -15.10
N GLY A 820 -45.23 19.86 -15.70
CA GLY A 820 -43.93 19.34 -16.14
C GLY A 820 -43.95 18.44 -17.38
N SER A 821 -45.09 18.36 -18.11
CA SER A 821 -45.24 17.55 -19.33
C SER A 821 -45.14 18.37 -20.61
N VAL A 822 -44.85 17.68 -21.72
CA VAL A 822 -44.88 18.23 -23.07
C VAL A 822 -45.87 17.44 -23.91
N VAL A 823 -46.79 18.15 -24.56
CA VAL A 823 -47.80 17.57 -25.44
C VAL A 823 -47.46 17.91 -26.88
N PHE A 824 -47.44 16.91 -27.74
CA PHE A 824 -47.19 17.03 -29.18
C PHE A 824 -48.51 16.76 -29.91
N VAL A 825 -48.96 17.71 -30.76
CA VAL A 825 -50.12 17.60 -31.57
C VAL A 825 -49.69 17.72 -33.05
N ASP A 826 -49.83 16.65 -33.79
CA ASP A 826 -49.43 16.57 -35.20
C ASP A 826 -50.62 16.70 -36.13
N SER A 827 -50.34 17.03 -37.37
CA SER A 827 -51.35 17.18 -38.46
C SER A 827 -52.42 18.24 -38.14
N VAL A 828 -51.98 19.39 -37.63
CA VAL A 828 -52.88 20.49 -37.28
C VAL A 828 -53.69 20.98 -38.51
N GLU A 829 -53.16 20.85 -39.73
CA GLU A 829 -53.86 21.17 -40.98
C GLU A 829 -55.11 20.31 -41.27
N SER A 830 -55.35 19.23 -40.55
CA SER A 830 -56.52 18.38 -40.71
C SER A 830 -57.81 19.00 -40.06
N ILE A 831 -57.67 20.09 -39.35
CA ILE A 831 -58.70 20.83 -38.68
C ILE A 831 -58.69 22.27 -39.16
N ASP A 832 -59.82 22.95 -39.23
CA ASP A 832 -59.89 24.38 -39.61
C ASP A 832 -59.09 25.20 -38.53
N VAL A 833 -58.23 26.11 -39.02
CA VAL A 833 -57.44 27.03 -38.18
C VAL A 833 -58.31 27.90 -37.27
N GLY A 834 -59.57 28.17 -37.72
CA GLY A 834 -60.62 28.87 -36.95
C GLY A 834 -61.36 28.04 -35.91
N ASP A 835 -61.01 26.76 -35.71
CA ASP A 835 -61.73 25.89 -34.75
C ASP A 835 -61.50 26.37 -33.30
N GLU A 836 -62.58 26.70 -32.59
CA GLU A 836 -62.58 27.16 -31.22
C GLU A 836 -61.93 26.14 -30.25
N ARG A 837 -61.93 24.86 -30.59
CA ARG A 837 -61.32 23.80 -29.79
C ARG A 837 -59.79 23.89 -29.81
N LEU A 838 -59.22 24.26 -30.97
CA LEU A 838 -57.74 24.40 -31.11
C LEU A 838 -57.23 25.65 -30.38
N THR A 839 -57.95 26.79 -30.61
CA THR A 839 -57.61 28.06 -29.93
C THR A 839 -57.85 27.96 -28.43
N GLY A 840 -58.85 27.23 -28.00
CA GLY A 840 -59.15 26.92 -26.59
C GLY A 840 -58.11 25.99 -25.95
N LEU A 841 -57.51 25.05 -26.73
CA LEU A 841 -56.39 24.22 -26.27
C LEU A 841 -55.18 25.08 -25.98
N ILE A 842 -54.73 25.92 -26.95
CA ILE A 842 -53.61 26.82 -26.79
C ILE A 842 -53.79 27.74 -25.58
N SER A 843 -54.96 28.36 -25.44
CA SER A 843 -55.25 29.22 -24.30
C SER A 843 -55.17 28.51 -22.96
N ARG A 844 -55.59 27.25 -22.88
CA ARG A 844 -55.50 26.43 -21.66
C ARG A 844 -54.05 26.14 -21.27
N PHE A 845 -53.17 25.80 -22.25
CA PHE A 845 -51.78 25.54 -21.97
C PHE A 845 -51.02 26.79 -21.52
N ARG A 846 -51.33 27.96 -22.13
CA ARG A 846 -50.74 29.25 -21.72
C ARG A 846 -51.22 29.70 -20.34
N SER A 847 -52.50 29.53 -20.02
CA SER A 847 -53.05 29.92 -18.72
C SER A 847 -52.60 29.01 -17.58
N ASP A 848 -52.36 27.74 -17.88
CA ASP A 848 -51.82 26.77 -16.92
C ASP A 848 -50.35 27.04 -16.54
N GLY A 849 -49.52 27.43 -17.50
CA GLY A 849 -48.12 27.83 -17.28
C GLY A 849 -47.21 26.72 -16.75
N THR A 850 -47.74 25.53 -16.52
CA THR A 850 -46.95 24.40 -15.90
C THR A 850 -46.60 23.29 -16.88
N SER A 851 -47.09 23.36 -18.11
CA SER A 851 -46.90 22.40 -19.19
C SER A 851 -46.56 23.12 -20.50
N ALA A 852 -46.12 22.42 -21.53
CA ALA A 852 -45.80 23.00 -22.83
C ALA A 852 -46.50 22.24 -23.97
N LEU A 853 -46.77 22.97 -25.06
CA LEU A 853 -47.46 22.43 -26.21
C LEU A 853 -46.64 22.61 -27.49
N VAL A 854 -46.56 21.58 -28.29
CA VAL A 854 -45.88 21.57 -29.60
C VAL A 854 -46.94 21.22 -30.66
N LEU A 855 -47.16 22.13 -31.60
CA LEU A 855 -48.07 21.97 -32.72
C LEU A 855 -47.30 21.70 -34.00
N CYS A 856 -47.63 20.65 -34.74
CA CYS A 856 -46.92 20.28 -35.98
C CYS A 856 -47.87 20.45 -37.19
N ALA A 857 -47.42 21.18 -38.21
CA ALA A 857 -48.20 21.44 -39.43
C ALA A 857 -47.36 21.31 -40.70
N SER A 858 -48.03 21.17 -41.86
CA SER A 858 -47.34 21.03 -43.18
C SER A 858 -46.69 22.32 -43.66
N SER A 859 -47.16 23.51 -43.23
CA SER A 859 -46.56 24.78 -43.62
C SER A 859 -46.52 25.77 -42.46
N GLU A 860 -45.59 26.71 -42.52
CA GLU A 860 -45.41 27.79 -41.55
C GLU A 860 -46.70 28.70 -41.52
N SER A 861 -47.30 28.98 -42.69
CA SER A 861 -48.50 29.81 -42.78
C SER A 861 -49.71 29.33 -41.99
N ILE A 862 -49.84 28.04 -41.77
CA ILE A 862 -50.88 27.45 -40.91
C ILE A 862 -50.59 27.74 -39.40
N LEU A 863 -49.36 27.70 -39.00
CA LEU A 863 -48.95 27.93 -37.62
C LEU A 863 -48.91 29.42 -37.26
N ASP A 864 -48.55 30.26 -38.22
CA ASP A 864 -48.57 31.75 -38.08
C ASP A 864 -49.97 32.30 -37.85
N ALA A 865 -51.03 31.62 -38.34
CA ALA A 865 -52.39 31.96 -38.09
C ALA A 865 -52.87 31.58 -36.67
N LEU A 866 -52.08 30.84 -35.89
CA LEU A 866 -52.34 30.41 -34.52
C LEU A 866 -51.54 31.26 -33.54
N PRO A 867 -52.02 31.47 -32.30
CA PRO A 867 -51.23 32.18 -31.30
C PRO A 867 -50.11 31.31 -30.72
N VAL A 868 -49.04 31.04 -31.50
CA VAL A 868 -47.81 30.32 -31.09
C VAL A 868 -46.71 31.30 -30.77
N ASP A 869 -45.77 30.91 -29.90
CA ASP A 869 -44.65 31.78 -29.47
C ASP A 869 -43.44 31.74 -30.43
N GLY A 870 -43.47 30.84 -31.40
CA GLY A 870 -42.50 30.69 -32.43
C GLY A 870 -42.73 29.47 -33.31
N VAL A 871 -42.21 29.51 -34.56
CA VAL A 871 -42.30 28.40 -35.51
C VAL A 871 -40.93 27.93 -35.92
N LEU A 872 -40.65 26.61 -35.75
CA LEU A 872 -39.47 25.93 -36.22
C LEU A 872 -39.77 25.28 -37.59
N VAL A 873 -39.07 25.68 -38.66
CA VAL A 873 -39.22 25.05 -39.97
C VAL A 873 -38.16 23.93 -40.10
N VAL A 874 -38.63 22.69 -40.30
CA VAL A 874 -37.78 21.51 -40.52
C VAL A 874 -37.77 21.13 -42.00
N GLY A 875 -36.61 20.92 -42.55
CA GLY A 875 -36.44 20.50 -43.94
C GLY A 875 -36.39 18.97 -44.09
N PRO A 876 -36.49 18.46 -45.33
CA PRO A 876 -36.27 17.03 -45.60
C PRO A 876 -34.80 16.68 -45.38
N SER A 877 -34.51 15.43 -44.94
CA SER A 877 -33.15 14.92 -44.86
C SER A 877 -32.55 14.84 -46.26
N VAL A 878 -31.52 15.64 -46.54
CA VAL A 878 -30.80 15.58 -47.81
C VAL A 878 -29.86 14.36 -47.75
N ARG A 879 -30.25 13.27 -48.41
CA ARG A 879 -29.33 12.17 -48.69
C ARG A 879 -28.29 12.71 -49.66
N SER A 880 -27.07 12.91 -49.24
CA SER A 880 -25.94 13.04 -50.17
C SER A 880 -25.79 11.70 -50.91
N MET A 881 -26.27 11.65 -52.15
CA MET A 881 -25.89 10.58 -53.07
C MET A 881 -24.37 10.63 -53.25
N ARG A 882 -23.66 9.70 -52.66
CA ARG A 882 -22.32 9.25 -53.03
C ARG A 882 -22.34 7.75 -53.22
#